data_61a061d36c7a7917fb86444ccaf7bfcf
#
_entry.id   61a061d36c7a7917fb86444ccaf7bfcf
#
_cell.length_a   1.000
_cell.length_b   1.000
_cell.length_c   1.000
_cell.angle_alpha   90.00
_cell.angle_beta   90.00
_cell.angle_gamma   90.00
#
_symmetry.space_group_name_H-M   'P 1'
#
loop_
_entity.id
_entity.type
_entity.pdbx_description
1 polymer ?
#
loop_
_entity_poly.entity_id
_entity_poly.type
_entity_poly.pdbx_seq_one_letter_code
_entity_poly.pdbx_strand_id
1 'polypeptide(L)'
;MRLLFNIIGLFLLSTLANAQQWKLYATSDFNYYFQDENAIFIEPLDSVLVVELAKIQKRLNYYTNKPIDVFVGQESSTPAELSQFRDMKEGHIALRRSQVHANVNQSISAISSQFRLAAAQILIDEMMYGGTLQDKIKSANLVNLPSWVLPGLVSYLATDWSVEDDNSFRSLYDQFGISDFNSIPTSFDYLKGASFWKYMEFKYGDNAIPTTLYMSRLTRKFNAAIYYSFQTSLNDIFLDWKSYYTRAYEVDQKKPNPLGGISFPKKKLLDYVVLNIDEYYTLENTWKGPIVYYHSISKLSKEKVYRLSSTEKVSGIIGQDLKIARNEVYLAVKRGKYSIIKNIFNETSSSVYRTKSPITGYQFHNGALYILSSQLNRSTILKVQDQQIDTLLMSGVFLNSFSVADDRLAYIATGSDYQIVSFQYGRDLDTLLESESPINQLKFAGDTVLLYNSAENGIWNGKLLNVNSRASYNVTNYRSNISSHQYSDKVFVESLDKGSVTAIYITDHIAAKDFYTYDRVSDAYFFKELNRKDASESIVTRLSVDSLEEYAFQSPAHPPTDFILSNYDSLQAVIKNASSFGINAREAPQLYKAQTAYLKISNVPINYSTSAFAGNYALQLPNYLNIGTGISFANQYDTRSVSLHYLGILQAGARDIGLSFQSKVKANKQTISLFHRKRTLYLTDFRNKYLSTLCSYEIEKELNSSLRWSNMAILRNEQDIVLLTNELSTGQSDQKKWIAFMESSLSFNKNFSTSKLTSQIVVRPMVNLETRGWNISALYTADYSKRLGRHINLSTSINTGTSQGSTPVFYILGGKKNDLLLDDYSRDFSNYKTPMLYENQFGVRGFSANYRNGNTYFISAVEIDFNIVDMLLKRPIASEVFGNLAIHGFSDIGTSYYDNSIFSSANTLSKRSIPSAAGGIVATVYGLKNPIIGAVGTGISTKIYGYQLRLDYASGIEDQKIKSGVFHLGIGSEF
;
A
#
# COMPACT_ATOMS: atom_id res chain seq x y z
N MET A 1 24.12 -8.72 30.95
CA MET A 1 22.99 -9.68 30.95
C MET A 1 21.91 -9.32 31.97
N ARG A 2 22.19 -9.19 33.30
CA ARG A 2 21.13 -8.83 34.27
C ARG A 2 20.39 -7.51 33.96
N LEU A 3 21.08 -6.46 33.57
CA LEU A 3 20.49 -5.18 33.18
C LEU A 3 19.60 -5.32 31.96
N LEU A 4 20.02 -6.12 31.01
CA LEU A 4 19.28 -6.44 29.77
C LEU A 4 17.97 -7.23 30.06
N PHE A 5 18.05 -8.22 30.95
CA PHE A 5 16.86 -8.97 31.42
C PHE A 5 15.87 -8.04 32.16
N ASN A 6 16.39 -7.08 32.98
CA ASN A 6 15.55 -6.11 33.66
C ASN A 6 14.90 -5.11 32.69
N ILE A 7 15.59 -4.66 31.64
CA ILE A 7 15.03 -3.79 30.60
C ILE A 7 13.96 -4.54 29.78
N ILE A 8 14.22 -5.77 29.39
CA ILE A 8 13.24 -6.63 28.70
C ILE A 8 12.04 -6.92 29.61
N GLY A 9 12.29 -7.20 30.89
CA GLY A 9 11.25 -7.42 31.90
C GLY A 9 10.38 -6.17 32.13
N LEU A 10 10.97 -5.00 32.26
CA LEU A 10 10.26 -3.71 32.39
C LEU A 10 9.46 -3.37 31.13
N PHE A 11 10.00 -3.67 29.94
CA PHE A 11 9.30 -3.47 28.69
C PHE A 11 8.12 -4.44 28.55
N LEU A 12 8.29 -5.70 28.89
CA LEU A 12 7.19 -6.68 28.92
C LEU A 12 6.11 -6.27 29.93
N LEU A 13 6.50 -5.76 31.10
CA LEU A 13 5.56 -5.25 32.12
C LEU A 13 4.84 -3.98 31.65
N SER A 14 5.53 -3.04 31.02
CA SER A 14 4.90 -1.81 30.48
C SER A 14 3.95 -2.08 29.32
N THR A 15 4.20 -3.14 28.56
CA THR A 15 3.31 -3.58 27.45
C THR A 15 2.10 -4.35 27.94
N LEU A 16 2.13 -4.95 29.12
CA LEU A 16 0.98 -5.60 29.76
C LEU A 16 -0.04 -4.58 30.31
N ALA A 17 0.42 -3.40 30.76
CA ALA A 17 -0.42 -2.38 31.40
C ALA A 17 -1.39 -1.63 30.47
N ASN A 18 -1.23 -1.70 29.14
CA ASN A 18 -2.07 -1.01 28.14
C ASN A 18 -2.81 -1.95 27.19
N ALA A 19 -3.13 -3.17 27.61
CA ALA A 19 -3.93 -4.08 26.80
C ALA A 19 -5.38 -3.57 26.77
N GLN A 20 -5.83 -3.04 25.63
CA GLN A 20 -7.26 -2.87 25.36
C GLN A 20 -7.94 -4.20 25.56
N GLN A 21 -8.97 -4.27 26.41
CA GLN A 21 -9.75 -5.50 26.62
C GLN A 21 -10.61 -5.75 25.39
N TRP A 22 -10.28 -6.78 24.66
CA TRP A 22 -11.07 -7.26 23.53
C TRP A 22 -11.96 -8.40 24.02
N LYS A 23 -13.20 -8.43 23.55
CA LYS A 23 -14.13 -9.53 23.71
C LYS A 23 -14.21 -10.37 22.45
N LEU A 24 -14.51 -11.66 22.62
CA LEU A 24 -14.69 -12.63 21.56
C LEU A 24 -16.09 -13.20 21.62
N TYR A 25 -16.81 -13.11 20.51
CA TYR A 25 -18.03 -13.85 20.23
C TYR A 25 -17.78 -14.76 19.05
N ALA A 26 -17.98 -16.07 19.20
CA ALA A 26 -17.69 -17.07 18.18
C ALA A 26 -18.99 -17.70 17.66
N THR A 27 -19.14 -17.76 16.34
CA THR A 27 -20.18 -18.50 15.62
C THR A 27 -19.54 -19.66 14.83
N SER A 28 -20.31 -20.39 14.04
CA SER A 28 -19.78 -21.43 13.15
C SER A 28 -18.82 -20.88 12.10
N ASP A 29 -19.12 -19.70 11.56
CA ASP A 29 -18.43 -19.12 10.41
C ASP A 29 -17.48 -18.01 10.79
N PHE A 30 -17.67 -17.35 11.93
CA PHE A 30 -16.94 -16.18 12.35
C PHE A 30 -16.50 -16.18 13.80
N ASN A 31 -15.35 -15.54 14.05
CA ASN A 31 -14.90 -15.13 15.35
C ASN A 31 -14.92 -13.60 15.41
N TYR A 32 -15.87 -13.00 16.10
CA TYR A 32 -15.98 -11.55 16.27
C TYR A 32 -15.13 -11.06 17.41
N TYR A 33 -14.20 -10.16 17.11
CA TYR A 33 -13.37 -9.45 18.09
C TYR A 33 -13.83 -8.01 18.16
N PHE A 34 -14.21 -7.52 19.35
CA PHE A 34 -14.78 -6.19 19.53
C PHE A 34 -14.53 -5.64 20.93
N GLN A 35 -14.75 -4.34 21.09
CA GLN A 35 -14.77 -3.62 22.37
C GLN A 35 -16.21 -3.46 22.83
N ASP A 36 -16.46 -3.29 24.14
CA ASP A 36 -17.81 -3.22 24.72
C ASP A 36 -18.73 -2.21 24.02
N GLU A 37 -18.21 -1.07 23.60
CA GLU A 37 -18.95 -0.03 22.88
C GLU A 37 -19.48 -0.49 21.51
N ASN A 38 -18.92 -1.55 20.93
CA ASN A 38 -19.32 -2.09 19.63
C ASN A 38 -20.17 -3.36 19.73
N ALA A 39 -20.51 -3.82 20.92
CA ALA A 39 -21.28 -5.05 21.13
C ALA A 39 -22.65 -5.03 20.41
N ILE A 40 -23.30 -3.88 20.36
CA ILE A 40 -24.62 -3.67 19.73
C ILE A 40 -24.63 -3.90 18.20
N PHE A 41 -23.46 -3.92 17.56
CA PHE A 41 -23.34 -4.11 16.12
C PHE A 41 -23.10 -5.56 15.70
N ILE A 42 -22.82 -6.47 16.65
CA ILE A 42 -22.36 -7.84 16.33
C ILE A 42 -23.47 -8.65 15.66
N GLU A 43 -24.66 -8.68 16.24
CA GLU A 43 -25.77 -9.48 15.72
C GLU A 43 -26.26 -9.01 14.35
N PRO A 44 -26.51 -7.69 14.13
CA PRO A 44 -26.79 -7.19 12.80
C PRO A 44 -25.69 -7.49 11.78
N LEU A 45 -24.45 -7.43 12.21
CA LEU A 45 -23.31 -7.68 11.34
C LEU A 45 -23.22 -9.16 10.96
N ASP A 46 -23.38 -10.09 11.93
CA ASP A 46 -23.35 -11.53 11.69
C ASP A 46 -24.40 -11.95 10.67
N SER A 47 -25.64 -11.45 10.81
CA SER A 47 -26.74 -11.72 9.89
C SER A 47 -26.42 -11.34 8.44
N VAL A 48 -25.70 -10.24 8.25
CA VAL A 48 -25.27 -9.78 6.92
C VAL A 48 -24.08 -10.60 6.40
N LEU A 49 -23.06 -10.81 7.24
CA LEU A 49 -21.81 -11.42 6.80
C LEU A 49 -21.97 -12.91 6.44
N VAL A 50 -22.85 -13.65 7.13
CA VAL A 50 -23.18 -15.04 6.80
C VAL A 50 -23.72 -15.15 5.38
N VAL A 51 -24.66 -14.28 5.01
CA VAL A 51 -25.26 -14.24 3.66
C VAL A 51 -24.20 -13.90 2.60
N GLU A 52 -23.36 -12.91 2.86
CA GLU A 52 -22.33 -12.48 1.92
C GLU A 52 -21.23 -13.55 1.74
N LEU A 53 -20.87 -14.27 2.81
CA LEU A 53 -19.94 -15.39 2.73
C LEU A 53 -20.51 -16.51 1.86
N ALA A 54 -21.76 -16.90 2.10
CA ALA A 54 -22.42 -17.94 1.32
C ALA A 54 -22.48 -17.61 -0.18
N LYS A 55 -22.75 -16.36 -0.55
CA LYS A 55 -22.73 -15.90 -1.95
C LYS A 55 -21.38 -16.12 -2.62
N ILE A 56 -20.27 -15.75 -1.95
CA ILE A 56 -18.93 -15.90 -2.51
C ILE A 56 -18.53 -17.36 -2.60
N GLN A 57 -18.81 -18.15 -1.54
CA GLN A 57 -18.53 -19.58 -1.53
C GLN A 57 -19.23 -20.29 -2.68
N LYS A 58 -20.51 -19.98 -2.92
CA LYS A 58 -21.29 -20.53 -4.04
C LYS A 58 -20.66 -20.14 -5.40
N ARG A 59 -20.28 -18.88 -5.61
CA ARG A 59 -19.67 -18.44 -6.88
C ARG A 59 -18.29 -19.04 -7.14
N LEU A 60 -17.50 -19.28 -6.09
CA LEU A 60 -16.21 -19.94 -6.21
C LEU A 60 -16.31 -21.46 -6.22
N ASN A 61 -17.50 -22.02 -5.90
CA ASN A 61 -17.69 -23.44 -5.60
C ASN A 61 -16.63 -23.96 -4.61
N TYR A 62 -16.36 -23.17 -3.58
CA TYR A 62 -15.36 -23.46 -2.55
C TYR A 62 -15.84 -23.03 -1.18
N TYR A 63 -15.81 -23.94 -0.22
CA TYR A 63 -16.29 -23.74 1.14
C TYR A 63 -15.14 -23.87 2.13
N THR A 64 -14.95 -22.87 2.98
CA THR A 64 -13.98 -22.94 4.08
C THR A 64 -14.62 -23.62 5.30
N ASN A 65 -13.83 -24.42 5.99
CA ASN A 65 -14.23 -25.06 7.25
C ASN A 65 -13.59 -24.38 8.47
N LYS A 66 -12.94 -23.25 8.26
CA LYS A 66 -12.33 -22.46 9.34
C LYS A 66 -13.09 -21.15 9.53
N PRO A 67 -13.42 -20.79 10.77
CA PRO A 67 -14.05 -19.51 11.03
C PRO A 67 -13.13 -18.36 10.64
N ILE A 68 -13.72 -17.33 10.06
CA ILE A 68 -13.03 -16.09 9.68
C ILE A 68 -13.01 -15.15 10.90
N ASP A 69 -11.84 -14.62 11.22
CA ASP A 69 -11.67 -13.64 12.29
C ASP A 69 -12.16 -12.25 11.82
N VAL A 70 -13.20 -11.70 12.47
CA VAL A 70 -13.78 -10.39 12.14
C VAL A 70 -13.50 -9.40 13.28
N PHE A 71 -12.80 -8.33 12.98
CA PHE A 71 -12.50 -7.25 13.93
C PHE A 71 -13.48 -6.10 13.73
N VAL A 72 -14.28 -5.83 14.77
CA VAL A 72 -15.34 -4.82 14.72
C VAL A 72 -14.87 -3.53 15.41
N GLY A 73 -14.84 -2.41 14.67
CA GLY A 73 -14.34 -1.15 15.17
C GLY A 73 -14.74 0.05 14.34
N GLN A 74 -14.28 1.24 14.77
CA GLN A 74 -14.56 2.51 14.12
C GLN A 74 -13.54 2.90 13.04
N GLU A 75 -12.40 2.23 12.96
CA GLU A 75 -11.41 2.48 11.91
C GLU A 75 -11.41 1.32 10.92
N SER A 76 -11.57 1.64 9.64
CA SER A 76 -11.23 0.70 8.59
C SER A 76 -9.70 0.58 8.56
N SER A 77 -9.16 -0.58 8.89
CA SER A 77 -7.86 -0.91 8.35
C SER A 77 -8.03 -0.90 6.83
N THR A 78 -7.14 -0.18 6.13
CA THR A 78 -7.04 -0.30 4.68
C THR A 78 -7.03 -1.79 4.35
N PRO A 79 -7.91 -2.26 3.43
CA PRO A 79 -7.81 -3.62 2.94
C PRO A 79 -6.37 -3.84 2.54
N ALA A 80 -5.78 -4.93 2.98
CA ALA A 80 -4.44 -5.28 2.56
C ALA A 80 -4.41 -5.12 1.04
N GLU A 81 -3.47 -4.31 0.53
CA GLU A 81 -3.43 -3.96 -0.89
C GLU A 81 -3.60 -5.21 -1.73
N LEU A 82 -4.52 -5.16 -2.71
CA LEU A 82 -4.83 -6.29 -3.60
C LEU A 82 -3.60 -6.84 -4.34
N SER A 83 -2.51 -6.07 -4.38
CA SER A 83 -1.20 -6.48 -4.90
C SER A 83 -0.54 -7.64 -4.13
N GLN A 84 -1.01 -7.95 -2.94
CA GLN A 84 -0.35 -8.91 -2.04
C GLN A 84 -0.54 -10.39 -2.41
N PHE A 85 -1.37 -10.74 -3.38
CA PHE A 85 -1.43 -12.12 -3.90
C PHE A 85 -0.09 -12.59 -4.49
N ARG A 86 0.80 -11.67 -4.82
CA ARG A 86 2.07 -11.93 -5.50
C ARG A 86 3.31 -11.36 -4.80
N ASP A 87 3.19 -10.92 -3.56
CA ASP A 87 4.33 -10.45 -2.79
C ASP A 87 5.21 -11.62 -2.28
N MET A 88 5.64 -12.45 -3.23
CA MET A 88 6.92 -13.12 -3.15
C MET A 88 8.01 -12.14 -3.60
N LYS A 89 8.11 -11.00 -2.91
CA LYS A 89 9.33 -10.23 -3.00
C LYS A 89 10.39 -11.08 -2.31
N GLU A 90 11.30 -11.62 -3.10
CA GLU A 90 12.54 -12.19 -2.61
C GLU A 90 12.40 -13.40 -1.68
N GLY A 91 11.55 -14.34 -2.06
CA GLY A 91 11.32 -15.52 -1.23
C GLY A 91 10.53 -15.26 0.06
N HIS A 92 9.91 -14.09 0.23
CA HIS A 92 8.98 -13.82 1.30
C HIS A 92 7.61 -14.43 1.00
N ILE A 93 7.13 -15.28 1.90
CA ILE A 93 5.79 -15.87 1.84
C ILE A 93 4.96 -15.19 2.92
N ALA A 94 3.94 -14.44 2.49
CA ALA A 94 2.94 -13.92 3.40
C ALA A 94 2.03 -15.08 3.84
N LEU A 95 2.12 -15.45 5.11
CA LEU A 95 1.22 -16.40 5.76
C LEU A 95 0.01 -15.63 6.24
N ARG A 96 -0.89 -15.28 5.32
CA ARG A 96 -2.03 -14.43 5.65
C ARG A 96 -2.91 -15.08 6.70
N ARG A 97 -3.41 -14.23 7.56
CA ARG A 97 -4.50 -14.55 8.47
C ARG A 97 -5.81 -14.37 7.74
N SER A 98 -6.74 -15.28 8.02
CA SER A 98 -8.14 -15.13 7.62
C SER A 98 -8.79 -14.05 8.50
N GLN A 99 -8.50 -12.78 8.26
CA GLN A 99 -8.97 -11.64 9.07
C GLN A 99 -9.71 -10.63 8.21
N VAL A 100 -10.83 -10.14 8.74
CA VAL A 100 -11.63 -9.07 8.17
C VAL A 100 -11.81 -7.96 9.19
N HIS A 101 -11.77 -6.72 8.74
CA HIS A 101 -12.06 -5.56 9.58
C HIS A 101 -13.38 -4.93 9.15
N ALA A 102 -14.33 -4.81 10.06
CA ALA A 102 -15.64 -4.20 9.84
C ALA A 102 -15.69 -2.82 10.49
N ASN A 103 -15.91 -1.77 9.68
CA ASN A 103 -16.07 -0.41 10.15
C ASN A 103 -17.57 -0.10 10.33
N VAL A 104 -18.02 -0.05 11.57
CA VAL A 104 -19.43 0.19 11.91
C VAL A 104 -19.95 1.60 11.58
N ASN A 105 -19.08 2.52 11.18
CA ASN A 105 -19.46 3.88 10.74
C ASN A 105 -19.82 3.96 9.25
N GLN A 106 -20.08 2.82 8.62
CA GLN A 106 -20.43 2.70 7.21
C GLN A 106 -21.82 2.07 7.04
N SER A 107 -22.39 2.25 5.85
CA SER A 107 -23.64 1.58 5.49
C SER A 107 -23.45 0.06 5.36
N ILE A 108 -24.53 -0.70 5.49
CA ILE A 108 -24.55 -2.16 5.28
C ILE A 108 -23.95 -2.50 3.92
N SER A 109 -24.33 -1.79 2.85
CA SER A 109 -23.82 -2.02 1.50
C SER A 109 -22.29 -1.84 1.41
N ALA A 110 -21.74 -0.81 2.05
CA ALA A 110 -20.29 -0.58 2.07
C ALA A 110 -19.56 -1.66 2.88
N ILE A 111 -20.10 -2.06 4.01
CA ILE A 111 -19.54 -3.16 4.83
C ILE A 111 -19.59 -4.48 4.05
N SER A 112 -20.71 -4.79 3.40
CA SER A 112 -20.86 -5.99 2.57
C SER A 112 -19.83 -6.05 1.46
N SER A 113 -19.62 -4.95 0.73
CA SER A 113 -18.60 -4.90 -0.33
C SER A 113 -17.18 -5.09 0.21
N GLN A 114 -16.84 -4.44 1.32
CA GLN A 114 -15.52 -4.61 1.96
C GLN A 114 -15.33 -6.04 2.50
N PHE A 115 -16.37 -6.60 3.08
CA PHE A 115 -16.34 -7.98 3.54
C PHE A 115 -16.16 -8.95 2.38
N ARG A 116 -16.97 -8.83 1.30
CA ARG A 116 -16.83 -9.66 0.10
C ARG A 116 -15.43 -9.59 -0.48
N LEU A 117 -14.83 -8.41 -0.53
CA LEU A 117 -13.45 -8.23 -0.98
C LEU A 117 -12.46 -9.04 -0.13
N ALA A 118 -12.56 -8.93 1.20
CA ALA A 118 -11.68 -9.66 2.10
C ALA A 118 -11.95 -11.17 2.08
N ALA A 119 -13.21 -11.61 2.08
CA ALA A 119 -13.62 -13.01 2.03
C ALA A 119 -13.20 -13.66 0.70
N ALA A 120 -13.45 -13.02 -0.45
CA ALA A 120 -12.99 -13.49 -1.74
C ALA A 120 -11.47 -13.69 -1.77
N GLN A 121 -10.73 -12.73 -1.20
CA GLN A 121 -9.28 -12.82 -1.11
C GLN A 121 -8.82 -14.02 -0.27
N ILE A 122 -9.46 -14.25 0.88
CA ILE A 122 -9.18 -15.39 1.76
C ILE A 122 -9.47 -16.72 1.04
N LEU A 123 -10.67 -16.85 0.47
CA LEU A 123 -11.11 -18.11 -0.17
C LEU A 123 -10.29 -18.43 -1.41
N ILE A 124 -9.98 -17.43 -2.24
CA ILE A 124 -9.12 -17.61 -3.43
C ILE A 124 -7.69 -17.99 -3.01
N ASP A 125 -7.15 -17.37 -1.95
CA ASP A 125 -5.83 -17.71 -1.42
C ASP A 125 -5.79 -19.17 -0.92
N GLU A 126 -6.81 -19.61 -0.18
CA GLU A 126 -6.93 -21.01 0.27
C GLU A 126 -7.13 -21.98 -0.90
N MET A 127 -8.00 -21.63 -1.85
CA MET A 127 -8.30 -22.43 -3.03
C MET A 127 -7.05 -22.61 -3.92
N MET A 128 -6.30 -21.55 -4.18
CA MET A 128 -5.15 -21.58 -5.10
C MET A 128 -3.88 -22.13 -4.46
N TYR A 129 -3.63 -21.81 -3.20
CA TYR A 129 -2.35 -22.09 -2.53
C TYR A 129 -2.45 -23.05 -1.35
N GLY A 130 -3.67 -23.46 -0.98
CA GLY A 130 -3.94 -24.36 0.16
C GLY A 130 -4.00 -23.63 1.50
N GLY A 131 -4.61 -24.32 2.48
CA GLY A 131 -4.88 -23.77 3.82
C GLY A 131 -3.73 -23.93 4.82
N THR A 132 -2.66 -24.70 4.49
CA THR A 132 -1.52 -24.92 5.38
C THR A 132 -0.26 -24.21 4.89
N LEU A 133 0.68 -23.92 5.80
CA LEU A 133 1.98 -23.33 5.46
C LEU A 133 2.74 -24.20 4.44
N GLN A 134 2.70 -25.52 4.62
CA GLN A 134 3.38 -26.45 3.73
C GLN A 134 2.82 -26.42 2.31
N ASP A 135 1.50 -26.33 2.17
CA ASP A 135 0.81 -26.24 0.88
C ASP A 135 1.15 -24.90 0.20
N LYS A 136 1.15 -23.81 0.96
CA LYS A 136 1.51 -22.48 0.44
C LYS A 136 2.95 -22.44 -0.08
N ILE A 137 3.89 -23.03 0.63
CA ILE A 137 5.30 -23.14 0.18
C ILE A 137 5.42 -23.98 -1.11
N LYS A 138 4.70 -25.09 -1.18
CA LYS A 138 4.73 -25.97 -2.36
C LYS A 138 4.06 -25.35 -3.59
N SER A 139 2.97 -24.65 -3.41
CA SER A 139 2.13 -24.11 -4.50
C SER A 139 2.53 -22.70 -4.95
N ALA A 140 3.08 -21.89 -4.06
CA ALA A 140 3.40 -20.49 -4.35
C ALA A 140 4.37 -20.30 -5.54
N ASN A 141 5.28 -21.25 -5.75
CA ASN A 141 6.26 -21.23 -6.85
C ASN A 141 5.77 -21.92 -8.13
N LEU A 142 4.59 -22.53 -8.11
CA LEU A 142 4.17 -23.43 -9.19
C LEU A 142 3.11 -22.87 -10.13
N VAL A 143 2.33 -21.85 -9.68
CA VAL A 143 1.23 -21.29 -10.46
C VAL A 143 1.62 -19.93 -11.02
N ASN A 144 1.80 -19.86 -12.34
CA ASN A 144 2.11 -18.59 -13.02
C ASN A 144 0.83 -17.97 -13.61
N LEU A 145 0.26 -17.01 -12.89
CA LEU A 145 -0.90 -16.23 -13.32
C LEU A 145 -0.49 -14.82 -13.71
N PRO A 146 -1.09 -14.23 -14.76
CA PRO A 146 -0.94 -12.79 -15.03
C PRO A 146 -1.34 -11.94 -13.82
N SER A 147 -0.68 -10.78 -13.63
CA SER A 147 -0.86 -9.91 -12.44
C SER A 147 -2.29 -9.44 -12.22
N TRP A 148 -3.08 -9.31 -13.26
CA TRP A 148 -4.45 -8.83 -13.25
C TRP A 148 -5.50 -9.90 -12.87
N VAL A 149 -5.16 -11.20 -12.96
CA VAL A 149 -6.14 -12.31 -12.83
C VAL A 149 -6.77 -12.35 -11.44
N LEU A 150 -5.97 -12.53 -10.39
CA LEU A 150 -6.49 -12.64 -9.03
C LEU A 150 -6.98 -11.31 -8.45
N PRO A 151 -6.25 -10.19 -8.58
CA PRO A 151 -6.78 -8.90 -8.13
C PRO A 151 -8.09 -8.50 -8.81
N GLY A 152 -8.19 -8.78 -10.12
CA GLY A 152 -9.42 -8.53 -10.87
C GLY A 152 -10.58 -9.40 -10.43
N LEU A 153 -10.33 -10.69 -10.16
CA LEU A 153 -11.36 -11.59 -9.64
C LEU A 153 -11.87 -11.16 -8.27
N VAL A 154 -10.96 -10.83 -7.35
CA VAL A 154 -11.34 -10.34 -6.02
C VAL A 154 -12.17 -9.07 -6.13
N SER A 155 -11.77 -8.13 -7.00
CA SER A 155 -12.54 -6.90 -7.24
C SER A 155 -13.93 -7.22 -7.77
N TYR A 156 -14.04 -8.09 -8.77
CA TYR A 156 -15.30 -8.49 -9.36
C TYR A 156 -16.24 -9.16 -8.36
N LEU A 157 -15.75 -10.11 -7.57
CA LEU A 157 -16.55 -10.80 -6.54
C LEU A 157 -16.99 -9.86 -5.41
N ALA A 158 -16.20 -8.81 -5.13
CA ALA A 158 -16.52 -7.84 -4.08
C ALA A 158 -17.70 -6.93 -4.46
N THR A 159 -17.79 -6.50 -5.71
CA THR A 159 -18.69 -5.43 -6.14
C THR A 159 -19.77 -5.89 -7.11
N ASP A 160 -19.64 -7.09 -7.67
CA ASP A 160 -20.54 -7.61 -8.70
C ASP A 160 -20.61 -6.72 -9.96
N TRP A 161 -19.50 -6.02 -10.25
CA TRP A 161 -19.47 -4.98 -11.27
C TRP A 161 -20.44 -3.83 -10.99
N SER A 162 -20.14 -3.12 -9.92
CA SER A 162 -20.93 -1.96 -9.48
C SER A 162 -20.97 -0.86 -10.53
N VAL A 163 -21.89 0.09 -10.32
CA VAL A 163 -21.97 1.32 -11.13
C VAL A 163 -20.64 2.08 -11.09
N GLU A 164 -19.95 2.08 -9.95
CA GLU A 164 -18.65 2.72 -9.76
C GLU A 164 -17.54 2.03 -10.59
N ASP A 165 -17.56 0.69 -10.66
CA ASP A 165 -16.60 -0.07 -11.47
C ASP A 165 -16.80 0.20 -12.95
N ASP A 166 -18.06 0.15 -13.42
CA ASP A 166 -18.41 0.42 -14.80
C ASP A 166 -18.01 1.84 -15.23
N ASN A 167 -18.30 2.82 -14.39
CA ASN A 167 -17.93 4.21 -14.63
C ASN A 167 -16.41 4.43 -14.63
N SER A 168 -15.71 3.79 -13.71
CA SER A 168 -14.25 3.84 -13.65
C SER A 168 -13.63 3.19 -14.88
N PHE A 169 -14.18 2.06 -15.32
CA PHE A 169 -13.71 1.36 -16.51
C PHE A 169 -14.00 2.14 -17.80
N ARG A 170 -15.18 2.74 -17.93
CA ARG A 170 -15.56 3.64 -19.04
C ARG A 170 -14.61 4.84 -19.13
N SER A 171 -14.28 5.44 -18.00
CA SER A 171 -13.29 6.53 -17.94
C SER A 171 -11.90 6.10 -18.41
N LEU A 172 -11.48 4.86 -18.12
CA LEU A 172 -10.24 4.30 -18.67
C LEU A 172 -10.35 4.06 -20.19
N TYR A 173 -11.50 3.56 -20.63
CA TYR A 173 -11.79 3.35 -22.05
C TYR A 173 -11.67 4.67 -22.82
N ASP A 174 -12.24 5.73 -22.29
CA ASP A 174 -12.19 7.08 -22.88
C ASP A 174 -10.78 7.68 -22.88
N GLN A 175 -10.03 7.47 -21.79
CA GLN A 175 -8.69 8.05 -21.63
C GLN A 175 -7.63 7.38 -22.50
N PHE A 176 -7.68 6.05 -22.63
CA PHE A 176 -6.61 5.27 -23.28
C PHE A 176 -6.99 4.75 -24.67
N GLY A 177 -8.25 4.94 -25.10
CA GLY A 177 -8.73 4.42 -26.40
C GLY A 177 -8.42 2.93 -26.53
N ILE A 178 -9.03 2.08 -25.71
CA ILE A 178 -8.65 0.67 -25.52
C ILE A 178 -8.63 -0.06 -26.88
N SER A 179 -7.44 -0.19 -27.44
CA SER A 179 -7.20 -0.94 -28.67
C SER A 179 -6.97 -2.43 -28.40
N ASP A 180 -6.46 -2.76 -27.23
CA ASP A 180 -6.12 -4.12 -26.80
C ASP A 180 -6.20 -4.20 -25.26
N PHE A 181 -6.58 -5.37 -24.74
CA PHE A 181 -6.61 -5.67 -23.30
C PHE A 181 -5.30 -5.32 -22.59
N ASN A 182 -4.18 -5.62 -23.24
CA ASN A 182 -2.85 -5.36 -22.69
C ASN A 182 -2.42 -3.88 -22.77
N SER A 183 -3.17 -3.03 -23.46
CA SER A 183 -2.89 -1.59 -23.51
C SER A 183 -3.23 -0.86 -22.21
N ILE A 184 -4.08 -1.44 -21.37
CA ILE A 184 -4.44 -0.90 -20.07
C ILE A 184 -3.25 -1.02 -19.11
N PRO A 185 -2.81 0.09 -18.48
CA PRO A 185 -1.69 0.08 -17.55
C PRO A 185 -1.88 -0.87 -16.37
N THR A 186 -0.78 -1.46 -15.86
CA THR A 186 -0.80 -2.38 -14.72
C THR A 186 -1.30 -1.76 -13.43
N SER A 187 -1.26 -0.44 -13.28
CA SER A 187 -1.86 0.28 -12.15
C SER A 187 -3.39 0.08 -12.04
N PHE A 188 -4.04 -0.39 -13.12
CA PHE A 188 -5.47 -0.68 -13.19
C PHE A 188 -5.77 -2.19 -13.33
N ASP A 189 -4.81 -3.05 -12.99
CA ASP A 189 -4.96 -4.50 -13.11
C ASP A 189 -6.20 -5.05 -12.39
N TYR A 190 -6.58 -4.46 -11.24
CA TYR A 190 -7.79 -4.84 -10.52
C TYR A 190 -9.07 -4.59 -11.33
N LEU A 191 -9.18 -3.43 -12.00
CA LEU A 191 -10.36 -3.04 -12.77
C LEU A 191 -10.38 -3.73 -14.15
N LYS A 192 -9.21 -3.82 -14.79
CA LYS A 192 -9.01 -4.57 -16.02
C LYS A 192 -9.39 -6.04 -15.87
N GLY A 193 -8.91 -6.66 -14.79
CA GLY A 193 -9.22 -8.04 -14.47
C GLY A 193 -10.68 -8.24 -14.07
N ALA A 194 -11.29 -7.31 -13.34
CA ALA A 194 -12.72 -7.35 -13.01
C ALA A 194 -13.58 -7.32 -14.27
N SER A 195 -13.27 -6.44 -15.25
CA SER A 195 -13.95 -6.37 -16.54
C SER A 195 -13.85 -7.68 -17.34
N PHE A 196 -12.68 -8.33 -17.26
CA PHE A 196 -12.48 -9.64 -17.89
C PHE A 196 -13.35 -10.73 -17.25
N TRP A 197 -13.38 -10.81 -15.92
CA TRP A 197 -14.17 -11.82 -15.22
C TRP A 197 -15.67 -11.63 -15.39
N LYS A 198 -16.14 -10.37 -15.41
CA LYS A 198 -17.52 -10.05 -15.79
C LYS A 198 -17.84 -10.59 -17.17
N TYR A 199 -16.96 -10.33 -18.15
CA TYR A 199 -17.16 -10.82 -19.52
C TYR A 199 -17.13 -12.36 -19.59
N MET A 200 -16.24 -13.02 -18.85
CA MET A 200 -16.16 -14.48 -18.81
C MET A 200 -17.43 -15.11 -18.25
N GLU A 201 -17.94 -14.60 -17.15
CA GLU A 201 -19.17 -15.07 -16.54
C GLU A 201 -20.38 -14.80 -17.46
N PHE A 202 -20.39 -13.63 -18.10
CA PHE A 202 -21.38 -13.30 -19.11
C PHE A 202 -21.40 -14.30 -20.28
N LYS A 203 -20.23 -14.60 -20.84
CA LYS A 203 -20.13 -15.44 -22.07
C LYS A 203 -20.25 -16.93 -21.76
N TYR A 204 -19.67 -17.40 -20.66
CA TYR A 204 -19.54 -18.83 -20.36
C TYR A 204 -20.34 -19.28 -19.13
N GLY A 205 -21.10 -18.37 -18.48
CA GLY A 205 -21.96 -18.66 -17.33
C GLY A 205 -21.24 -18.74 -15.99
N ASP A 206 -21.99 -19.06 -14.94
CA ASP A 206 -21.57 -19.00 -13.55
C ASP A 206 -20.38 -19.92 -13.21
N ASN A 207 -20.21 -21.02 -13.96
CA ASN A 207 -19.11 -21.96 -13.75
C ASN A 207 -17.78 -21.49 -14.39
N ALA A 208 -17.76 -20.37 -15.11
CA ALA A 208 -16.54 -19.87 -15.75
C ALA A 208 -15.40 -19.60 -14.76
N ILE A 209 -15.71 -19.01 -13.63
CA ILE A 209 -14.75 -18.67 -12.58
C ILE A 209 -14.16 -19.93 -11.93
N PRO A 210 -14.95 -20.81 -11.27
CA PRO A 210 -14.40 -21.97 -10.58
C PRO A 210 -13.66 -22.91 -11.53
N THR A 211 -14.17 -23.14 -12.75
CA THR A 211 -13.50 -23.96 -13.76
C THR A 211 -12.13 -23.39 -14.16
N THR A 212 -12.06 -22.08 -14.42
CA THR A 212 -10.79 -21.44 -14.81
C THR A 212 -9.76 -21.50 -13.67
N LEU A 213 -10.17 -21.28 -12.43
CA LEU A 213 -9.27 -21.35 -11.28
C LEU A 213 -8.77 -22.78 -11.06
N TYR A 214 -9.65 -23.75 -11.09
CA TYR A 214 -9.30 -25.16 -10.96
C TYR A 214 -8.30 -25.59 -12.04
N MET A 215 -8.59 -25.30 -13.31
CA MET A 215 -7.71 -25.62 -14.42
C MET A 215 -6.38 -24.84 -14.36
N SER A 216 -6.40 -23.61 -13.87
CA SER A 216 -5.17 -22.84 -13.65
C SER A 216 -4.24 -23.49 -12.61
N ARG A 217 -4.81 -24.04 -11.56
CA ARG A 217 -4.07 -24.79 -10.54
C ARG A 217 -3.51 -26.11 -11.10
N LEU A 218 -4.29 -26.83 -11.90
CA LEU A 218 -3.90 -28.11 -12.49
C LEU A 218 -2.81 -27.93 -13.56
N THR A 219 -3.01 -26.99 -14.50
CA THR A 219 -2.10 -26.76 -15.63
C THR A 219 -0.93 -25.86 -15.28
N ARG A 220 -1.00 -25.13 -14.14
CA ARG A 220 -0.03 -24.13 -13.66
C ARG A 220 0.18 -22.94 -14.61
N LYS A 221 -0.68 -22.81 -15.65
CA LYS A 221 -0.61 -21.77 -16.66
C LYS A 221 -2.01 -21.28 -17.01
N PHE A 222 -2.25 -19.97 -16.90
CA PHE A 222 -3.55 -19.37 -17.17
C PHE A 222 -4.03 -19.61 -18.61
N ASN A 223 -3.16 -19.41 -19.60
CA ASN A 223 -3.52 -19.60 -21.01
C ASN A 223 -3.93 -21.04 -21.31
N ALA A 224 -3.24 -22.01 -20.71
CA ALA A 224 -3.61 -23.42 -20.86
C ALA A 224 -4.96 -23.72 -20.19
N ALA A 225 -5.19 -23.16 -19.00
CA ALA A 225 -6.46 -23.29 -18.29
C ALA A 225 -7.62 -22.78 -19.15
N ILE A 226 -7.50 -21.60 -19.73
CA ILE A 226 -8.51 -21.04 -20.65
C ILE A 226 -8.76 -21.95 -21.84
N TYR A 227 -7.68 -22.42 -22.50
CA TYR A 227 -7.82 -23.29 -23.66
C TYR A 227 -8.54 -24.61 -23.34
N TYR A 228 -8.13 -25.28 -22.26
CA TYR A 228 -8.77 -26.53 -21.83
C TYR A 228 -10.21 -26.35 -21.35
N SER A 229 -10.52 -25.21 -20.71
CA SER A 229 -11.88 -24.96 -20.20
C SER A 229 -12.87 -24.56 -21.29
N PHE A 230 -12.45 -23.75 -22.27
CA PHE A 230 -13.36 -23.10 -23.20
C PHE A 230 -13.07 -23.36 -24.67
N GLN A 231 -12.06 -24.19 -24.99
CA GLN A 231 -11.63 -24.54 -26.35
C GLN A 231 -11.32 -23.31 -27.23
N THR A 232 -10.90 -22.23 -26.62
CA THR A 232 -10.57 -20.98 -27.30
C THR A 232 -9.28 -20.39 -26.75
N SER A 233 -8.58 -19.58 -27.55
CA SER A 233 -7.36 -18.94 -27.08
C SER A 233 -7.67 -17.70 -26.23
N LEU A 234 -6.78 -17.37 -25.29
CA LEU A 234 -6.90 -16.14 -24.50
C LEU A 234 -6.92 -14.87 -25.37
N ASN A 235 -6.24 -14.90 -26.52
CA ASN A 235 -6.23 -13.78 -27.45
C ASN A 235 -7.60 -13.57 -28.10
N ASP A 236 -8.29 -14.66 -28.47
CA ASP A 236 -9.64 -14.58 -29.05
C ASP A 236 -10.62 -14.05 -28.02
N ILE A 237 -10.48 -14.48 -26.76
CA ILE A 237 -11.28 -13.93 -25.66
C ILE A 237 -11.03 -12.42 -25.49
N PHE A 238 -9.80 -11.95 -25.64
CA PHE A 238 -9.51 -10.51 -25.57
C PHE A 238 -10.12 -9.72 -26.74
N LEU A 239 -10.19 -10.29 -27.93
CA LEU A 239 -10.87 -9.66 -29.08
C LEU A 239 -12.38 -9.56 -28.83
N ASP A 240 -12.98 -10.62 -28.34
CA ASP A 240 -14.41 -10.64 -28.01
C ASP A 240 -14.75 -9.69 -26.86
N TRP A 241 -13.93 -9.69 -25.79
CA TRP A 241 -14.03 -8.75 -24.69
C TRP A 241 -13.97 -7.29 -25.16
N LYS A 242 -13.05 -6.98 -26.08
CA LYS A 242 -12.96 -5.65 -26.69
C LYS A 242 -14.25 -5.30 -27.43
N SER A 243 -14.75 -6.20 -28.26
CA SER A 243 -15.98 -6.00 -29.01
C SER A 243 -17.18 -5.78 -28.10
N TYR A 244 -17.27 -6.54 -27.01
CA TYR A 244 -18.30 -6.41 -25.98
C TYR A 244 -18.30 -4.99 -25.37
N TYR A 245 -17.18 -4.50 -24.83
CA TYR A 245 -17.13 -3.18 -24.21
C TYR A 245 -17.21 -2.03 -25.22
N THR A 246 -16.73 -2.21 -26.45
CA THR A 246 -16.94 -1.20 -27.52
C THR A 246 -18.42 -0.97 -27.78
N ARG A 247 -19.19 -2.05 -27.94
CA ARG A 247 -20.66 -1.93 -28.13
C ARG A 247 -21.34 -1.34 -26.90
N ALA A 248 -20.94 -1.79 -25.69
CA ALA A 248 -21.52 -1.29 -24.43
C ALA A 248 -21.42 0.23 -24.29
N TYR A 249 -20.29 0.81 -24.71
CA TYR A 249 -20.03 2.23 -24.51
C TYR A 249 -20.28 3.11 -25.75
N GLU A 250 -20.64 2.53 -26.88
CA GLU A 250 -20.89 3.28 -28.12
C GLU A 250 -22.01 4.34 -27.97
N VAL A 251 -23.08 4.01 -27.27
CA VAL A 251 -24.20 4.92 -27.03
C VAL A 251 -23.79 6.06 -26.12
N ASP A 252 -23.03 5.76 -25.07
CA ASP A 252 -22.57 6.77 -24.11
C ASP A 252 -21.57 7.75 -24.74
N GLN A 253 -20.85 7.36 -25.79
CA GLN A 253 -19.94 8.24 -26.53
C GLN A 253 -20.66 9.42 -27.19
N LYS A 254 -21.96 9.32 -27.44
CA LYS A 254 -22.78 10.38 -28.04
C LYS A 254 -23.25 11.41 -27.03
N LYS A 255 -23.15 11.13 -25.72
CA LYS A 255 -23.56 12.08 -24.69
C LYS A 255 -22.54 13.22 -24.53
N PRO A 256 -23.01 14.46 -24.33
CA PRO A 256 -22.11 15.60 -24.14
C PRO A 256 -21.40 15.55 -22.79
N ASN A 257 -20.25 16.18 -22.72
CA ASN A 257 -19.65 16.65 -21.48
C ASN A 257 -19.59 18.18 -21.53
N PRO A 258 -19.76 18.89 -20.42
CA PRO A 258 -19.61 20.34 -20.41
C PRO A 258 -18.19 20.73 -20.82
N LEU A 259 -18.09 21.83 -21.58
CA LEU A 259 -16.82 22.39 -22.05
C LEU A 259 -16.23 23.34 -21.00
N GLY A 260 -14.90 23.45 -20.95
CA GLY A 260 -14.22 24.26 -19.96
C GLY A 260 -14.13 23.57 -18.59
N GLY A 261 -14.15 24.36 -17.54
CA GLY A 261 -14.03 23.87 -16.15
C GLY A 261 -12.61 23.89 -15.61
N ILE A 262 -12.51 23.98 -14.28
CA ILE A 262 -11.25 24.04 -13.55
C ILE A 262 -10.84 22.62 -13.22
N SER A 263 -9.73 22.16 -13.78
CA SER A 263 -9.29 20.76 -13.69
C SER A 263 -8.25 20.55 -12.61
N PHE A 264 -8.46 19.54 -11.76
CA PHE A 264 -7.54 19.11 -10.71
C PHE A 264 -7.19 17.63 -10.88
N PRO A 265 -5.93 17.20 -10.64
CA PRO A 265 -5.61 15.79 -10.51
C PRO A 265 -6.44 15.16 -9.39
N LYS A 266 -7.13 14.04 -9.66
CA LYS A 266 -8.06 13.37 -8.72
C LYS A 266 -7.43 13.06 -7.36
N LYS A 267 -6.15 12.66 -7.33
CA LYS A 267 -5.42 12.38 -6.08
C LYS A 267 -5.06 13.63 -5.28
N LYS A 268 -5.15 14.81 -5.89
CA LYS A 268 -4.77 16.08 -5.27
C LYS A 268 -5.95 16.77 -4.64
N LEU A 269 -7.10 16.82 -5.30
CA LEU A 269 -8.32 17.46 -4.79
C LEU A 269 -9.03 16.49 -3.82
N LEU A 270 -9.18 16.88 -2.56
CA LEU A 270 -9.93 16.14 -1.55
C LEU A 270 -11.36 16.64 -1.45
N ASP A 271 -11.55 17.96 -1.44
CA ASP A 271 -12.85 18.61 -1.40
C ASP A 271 -12.76 20.05 -1.90
N TYR A 272 -13.92 20.67 -2.18
CA TYR A 272 -14.00 22.06 -2.58
C TYR A 272 -15.33 22.69 -2.12
N VAL A 273 -15.35 24.00 -2.00
CA VAL A 273 -16.57 24.77 -1.76
C VAL A 273 -16.48 26.11 -2.52
N VAL A 274 -17.57 26.51 -3.17
CA VAL A 274 -17.64 27.72 -4.00
C VAL A 274 -18.39 28.79 -3.24
N LEU A 275 -17.82 29.99 -3.18
CA LEU A 275 -18.41 31.17 -2.57
C LEU A 275 -19.29 31.95 -3.57
N ASN A 276 -18.72 32.17 -4.78
CA ASN A 276 -19.40 32.85 -5.90
C ASN A 276 -18.72 32.43 -7.21
N ILE A 277 -19.11 32.99 -8.34
CA ILE A 277 -18.61 32.63 -9.67
C ILE A 277 -17.10 32.83 -9.84
N ASP A 278 -16.48 33.72 -9.06
CA ASP A 278 -15.08 34.07 -9.11
C ASP A 278 -14.25 33.38 -8.01
N GLU A 279 -14.83 33.13 -6.84
CA GLU A 279 -14.12 32.79 -5.63
C GLU A 279 -14.54 31.40 -5.10
N TYR A 280 -13.55 30.58 -4.80
CA TYR A 280 -13.77 29.24 -4.26
C TYR A 280 -12.61 28.78 -3.37
N TYR A 281 -12.86 27.80 -2.52
CA TYR A 281 -11.86 27.15 -1.70
C TYR A 281 -11.68 25.71 -2.12
N THR A 282 -10.43 25.21 -2.03
CA THR A 282 -10.10 23.80 -2.27
C THR A 282 -9.36 23.22 -1.07
N LEU A 283 -9.65 21.98 -0.74
CA LEU A 283 -8.87 21.15 0.16
C LEU A 283 -7.99 20.24 -0.67
N GLU A 284 -6.68 20.51 -0.68
CA GLU A 284 -5.74 19.80 -1.53
C GLU A 284 -4.78 18.94 -0.71
N ASN A 285 -4.57 17.69 -1.15
CA ASN A 285 -3.52 16.82 -0.60
C ASN A 285 -2.17 17.21 -1.16
N THR A 286 -1.25 17.63 -0.31
CA THR A 286 0.10 18.06 -0.68
C THR A 286 1.15 17.17 -0.02
N TRP A 287 2.40 17.30 -0.42
CA TRP A 287 3.51 16.61 0.23
C TRP A 287 3.67 17.00 1.72
N LYS A 288 3.18 18.19 2.10
CA LYS A 288 3.15 18.70 3.48
C LYS A 288 1.91 18.27 4.27
N GLY A 289 1.01 17.47 3.67
CA GLY A 289 -0.31 17.12 4.19
C GLY A 289 -1.44 17.92 3.55
N PRO A 290 -2.69 17.75 4.00
CA PRO A 290 -3.85 18.48 3.48
C PRO A 290 -3.77 19.99 3.81
N ILE A 291 -4.04 20.81 2.80
CA ILE A 291 -4.03 22.28 2.90
C ILE A 291 -5.28 22.84 2.24
N VAL A 292 -5.92 23.78 2.89
CA VAL A 292 -7.01 24.58 2.33
C VAL A 292 -6.44 25.80 1.62
N TYR A 293 -6.83 25.99 0.36
CA TYR A 293 -6.46 27.13 -0.46
C TYR A 293 -7.70 27.93 -0.84
N TYR A 294 -7.56 29.24 -0.86
CA TYR A 294 -8.47 30.19 -1.49
C TYR A 294 -8.02 30.45 -2.93
N HIS A 295 -8.96 30.56 -3.84
CA HIS A 295 -8.73 30.86 -5.26
C HIS A 295 -9.66 31.99 -5.71
N SER A 296 -9.13 32.89 -6.57
CA SER A 296 -9.91 33.83 -7.36
C SER A 296 -9.58 33.60 -8.84
N ILE A 297 -10.63 33.41 -9.65
CA ILE A 297 -10.51 33.13 -11.08
C ILE A 297 -10.04 34.39 -11.80
N SER A 298 -10.66 35.56 -11.52
CA SER A 298 -10.35 36.82 -12.16
C SER A 298 -8.94 37.30 -11.86
N LYS A 299 -8.47 37.10 -10.62
CA LYS A 299 -7.12 37.51 -10.18
C LYS A 299 -6.07 36.45 -10.46
N LEU A 300 -6.45 35.26 -10.91
CA LEU A 300 -5.56 34.10 -11.07
C LEU A 300 -4.74 33.82 -9.79
N SER A 301 -5.30 34.15 -8.61
CA SER A 301 -4.61 34.02 -7.34
C SER A 301 -4.94 32.71 -6.65
N LYS A 302 -3.94 32.17 -5.95
CA LYS A 302 -4.07 31.00 -5.07
C LYS A 302 -3.37 31.31 -3.75
N GLU A 303 -4.13 31.37 -2.68
CA GLU A 303 -3.63 31.70 -1.35
C GLU A 303 -3.84 30.57 -0.37
N LYS A 304 -2.87 30.33 0.49
CA LYS A 304 -2.97 29.32 1.55
C LYS A 304 -3.78 29.90 2.71
N VAL A 305 -4.89 29.23 3.06
CA VAL A 305 -5.76 29.64 4.17
C VAL A 305 -5.44 28.88 5.45
N TYR A 306 -5.32 27.55 5.36
CA TYR A 306 -5.12 26.71 6.55
C TYR A 306 -4.40 25.41 6.17
N ARG A 307 -3.53 24.93 7.07
CA ARG A 307 -2.88 23.63 6.95
C ARG A 307 -3.27 22.74 8.12
N LEU A 308 -3.73 21.52 7.84
CA LEU A 308 -4.03 20.54 8.88
C LEU A 308 -2.76 20.18 9.66
N SER A 309 -2.91 20.02 10.97
CA SER A 309 -1.81 19.53 11.82
C SER A 309 -1.55 18.04 11.54
N SER A 310 -0.34 17.56 11.90
CA SER A 310 0.03 16.15 11.69
C SER A 310 -0.83 15.16 12.49
N THR A 311 -1.55 15.62 13.50
CA THR A 311 -2.46 14.80 14.31
C THR A 311 -3.90 14.81 13.81
N GLU A 312 -4.21 15.61 12.80
CA GLU A 312 -5.54 15.75 12.22
C GLU A 312 -5.63 15.05 10.88
N LYS A 313 -6.73 14.38 10.65
CA LYS A 313 -7.10 13.78 9.37
C LYS A 313 -8.40 14.41 8.89
N VAL A 314 -8.57 14.55 7.59
CA VAL A 314 -9.84 14.96 7.00
C VAL A 314 -10.91 13.92 7.36
N SER A 315 -12.14 14.34 7.62
CA SER A 315 -13.22 13.42 7.99
C SER A 315 -13.59 12.47 6.85
N GLY A 316 -13.40 12.91 5.59
CA GLY A 316 -13.66 12.13 4.38
C GLY A 316 -15.15 12.06 4.05
N ILE A 317 -15.90 13.10 4.38
CA ILE A 317 -17.30 13.27 3.99
C ILE A 317 -17.30 13.75 2.53
N ILE A 318 -17.72 12.89 1.61
CA ILE A 318 -17.63 13.14 0.16
C ILE A 318 -18.34 14.45 -0.20
N GLY A 319 -17.59 15.44 -0.70
CA GLY A 319 -18.08 16.76 -1.11
C GLY A 319 -18.67 17.60 0.01
N GLN A 320 -18.31 17.32 1.28
CA GLN A 320 -18.92 17.98 2.44
C GLN A 320 -17.95 18.25 3.60
N ASP A 321 -16.67 18.01 3.45
CA ASP A 321 -15.68 18.33 4.49
C ASP A 321 -15.51 19.84 4.65
N LEU A 322 -15.55 20.60 3.53
CA LEU A 322 -15.55 22.06 3.50
C LEU A 322 -16.97 22.62 3.37
N LYS A 323 -17.29 23.65 4.16
CA LYS A 323 -18.54 24.41 4.07
C LYS A 323 -18.26 25.89 4.25
N ILE A 324 -19.14 26.73 3.67
CA ILE A 324 -19.17 28.18 3.88
C ILE A 324 -20.49 28.53 4.55
N ALA A 325 -20.42 29.31 5.60
CA ALA A 325 -21.57 29.90 6.26
C ALA A 325 -21.19 31.29 6.78
N ARG A 326 -22.03 32.30 6.55
CA ARG A 326 -21.79 33.71 6.98
C ARG A 326 -20.40 34.25 6.59
N ASN A 327 -19.94 33.90 5.36
CA ASN A 327 -18.61 34.23 4.83
C ASN A 327 -17.42 33.62 5.61
N GLU A 328 -17.67 32.68 6.48
CA GLU A 328 -16.64 31.92 7.18
C GLU A 328 -16.51 30.51 6.61
N VAL A 329 -15.30 29.94 6.66
CA VAL A 329 -15.01 28.61 6.14
C VAL A 329 -14.90 27.62 7.28
N TYR A 330 -15.59 26.51 7.15
CA TYR A 330 -15.63 25.43 8.13
C TYR A 330 -15.06 24.16 7.55
N LEU A 331 -14.37 23.38 8.40
CA LEU A 331 -13.71 22.13 8.02
C LEU A 331 -14.01 21.04 9.04
N ALA A 332 -14.48 19.90 8.58
CA ALA A 332 -14.64 18.71 9.40
C ALA A 332 -13.36 17.87 9.44
N VAL A 333 -12.83 17.58 10.63
CA VAL A 333 -11.59 16.82 10.85
C VAL A 333 -11.76 15.78 11.93
N LYS A 334 -10.92 14.73 11.87
CA LYS A 334 -10.75 13.73 12.93
C LYS A 334 -9.43 13.93 13.66
N ARG A 335 -9.46 13.92 14.99
CA ARG A 335 -8.26 13.97 15.85
C ARG A 335 -8.34 12.90 16.92
N GLY A 336 -7.58 11.81 16.73
CA GLY A 336 -7.73 10.63 17.57
C GLY A 336 -9.15 10.07 17.51
N LYS A 337 -9.82 9.94 18.66
CA LYS A 337 -11.20 9.45 18.76
C LYS A 337 -12.29 10.54 18.59
N TYR A 338 -11.91 11.77 18.32
CA TYR A 338 -12.86 12.89 18.21
C TYR A 338 -13.05 13.33 16.77
N SER A 339 -14.31 13.54 16.38
CA SER A 339 -14.72 14.30 15.20
C SER A 339 -14.94 15.75 15.61
N ILE A 340 -14.41 16.68 14.83
CA ILE A 340 -14.37 18.10 15.16
C ILE A 340 -14.77 18.92 13.94
N ILE A 341 -15.69 19.87 14.10
CA ILE A 341 -15.98 20.93 13.11
C ILE A 341 -15.23 22.17 13.57
N LYS A 342 -14.39 22.70 12.68
CA LYS A 342 -13.58 23.88 12.92
C LYS A 342 -13.97 25.02 12.00
N ASN A 343 -13.98 26.22 12.53
CA ASN A 343 -13.90 27.45 11.75
C ASN A 343 -12.43 27.74 11.45
N ILE A 344 -12.08 27.99 10.21
CA ILE A 344 -10.72 28.24 9.75
C ILE A 344 -10.61 29.66 9.19
N PHE A 345 -9.63 30.41 9.68
CA PHE A 345 -9.39 31.78 9.27
C PHE A 345 -7.90 32.13 9.42
N ASN A 346 -7.27 32.68 8.37
CA ASN A 346 -5.90 33.22 8.38
C ASN A 346 -4.88 32.37 9.14
N GLU A 347 -4.72 31.09 8.72
CA GLU A 347 -3.80 30.11 9.34
C GLU A 347 -4.18 29.67 10.77
N THR A 348 -5.25 30.19 11.33
CA THR A 348 -5.78 29.81 12.65
C THR A 348 -7.02 28.93 12.52
N SER A 349 -7.42 28.27 13.59
CA SER A 349 -8.69 27.54 13.66
C SER A 349 -9.25 27.52 15.07
N SER A 350 -10.58 27.68 15.17
CA SER A 350 -11.34 27.50 16.39
C SER A 350 -12.26 26.28 16.28
N SER A 351 -12.41 25.53 17.38
CA SER A 351 -13.33 24.40 17.41
C SER A 351 -14.74 24.87 17.68
N VAL A 352 -15.65 24.63 16.74
CA VAL A 352 -17.08 24.97 16.87
C VAL A 352 -17.85 23.84 17.52
N TYR A 353 -17.56 22.60 17.13
CA TYR A 353 -18.22 21.43 17.71
C TYR A 353 -17.24 20.26 17.80
N ARG A 354 -17.36 19.46 18.86
CA ARG A 354 -16.50 18.30 19.13
C ARG A 354 -17.31 17.16 19.72
N THR A 355 -17.18 15.98 19.12
CA THR A 355 -17.87 14.75 19.56
C THR A 355 -17.01 13.52 19.41
N LYS A 356 -17.36 12.43 20.11
CA LYS A 356 -16.78 11.10 19.90
C LYS A 356 -17.51 10.33 18.79
N SER A 357 -18.75 10.69 18.48
CA SER A 357 -19.54 10.09 17.41
C SER A 357 -18.97 10.50 16.04
N PRO A 358 -19.11 9.66 15.00
CA PRO A 358 -18.70 10.04 13.66
C PRO A 358 -19.58 11.20 13.16
N ILE A 359 -18.99 12.17 12.49
CA ILE A 359 -19.71 13.18 11.73
C ILE A 359 -19.70 12.73 10.28
N THR A 360 -20.88 12.38 9.73
CA THR A 360 -21.06 11.90 8.36
C THR A 360 -21.66 12.96 7.43
N GLY A 361 -22.16 14.06 8.00
CA GLY A 361 -22.60 15.23 7.29
C GLY A 361 -22.84 16.40 8.25
N TYR A 362 -22.74 17.62 7.76
CA TYR A 362 -23.12 18.80 8.52
C TYR A 362 -23.55 19.95 7.60
N GLN A 363 -24.43 20.80 8.10
CA GLN A 363 -24.95 21.96 7.38
C GLN A 363 -25.24 23.11 8.36
N PHE A 364 -24.95 24.32 7.94
CA PHE A 364 -25.41 25.54 8.64
C PHE A 364 -26.68 26.09 7.98
N HIS A 365 -27.67 26.41 8.79
CA HIS A 365 -28.91 27.02 8.31
C HIS A 365 -29.48 27.90 9.43
N ASN A 366 -29.88 29.15 9.11
CA ASN A 366 -30.47 30.12 10.04
C ASN A 366 -29.76 30.28 11.37
N GLY A 367 -28.38 30.24 11.34
CA GLY A 367 -27.53 30.41 12.53
C GLY A 367 -27.36 29.18 13.39
N ALA A 368 -28.01 28.06 13.08
CA ALA A 368 -27.84 26.80 13.74
C ALA A 368 -26.93 25.86 12.92
N LEU A 369 -26.22 24.98 13.61
CA LEU A 369 -25.43 23.91 13.04
C LEU A 369 -26.23 22.60 13.14
N TYR A 370 -26.47 21.97 12.01
CA TYR A 370 -27.09 20.64 11.92
C TYR A 370 -26.02 19.61 11.65
N ILE A 371 -26.09 18.46 12.33
CA ILE A 371 -25.05 17.41 12.28
C ILE A 371 -25.73 16.06 12.06
N LEU A 372 -25.30 15.34 11.04
CA LEU A 372 -25.63 13.95 10.82
C LEU A 372 -24.51 13.06 11.38
N SER A 373 -24.92 12.11 12.21
CA SER A 373 -24.05 11.04 12.69
C SER A 373 -24.68 9.69 12.34
N SER A 374 -24.06 8.95 11.43
CA SER A 374 -24.56 7.66 10.96
C SER A 374 -23.61 6.52 11.29
N GLN A 375 -24.18 5.44 11.79
CA GLN A 375 -23.52 4.16 12.06
C GLN A 375 -24.42 3.05 11.48
N LEU A 376 -23.92 1.84 11.40
CA LEU A 376 -24.56 0.69 10.75
C LEU A 376 -26.10 0.62 10.95
N ASN A 377 -26.57 0.68 12.19
CA ASN A 377 -27.97 0.56 12.58
C ASN A 377 -28.46 1.71 13.46
N ARG A 378 -27.76 2.82 13.45
CA ARG A 378 -28.10 3.99 14.26
C ARG A 378 -27.64 5.25 13.57
N SER A 379 -28.59 6.11 13.24
CA SER A 379 -28.33 7.44 12.71
C SER A 379 -29.05 8.48 13.52
N THR A 380 -28.40 9.63 13.72
CA THR A 380 -28.98 10.76 14.45
C THR A 380 -28.74 12.06 13.71
N ILE A 381 -29.76 12.93 13.65
CA ILE A 381 -29.60 14.29 13.20
C ILE A 381 -29.80 15.21 14.42
N LEU A 382 -28.76 16.02 14.69
CA LEU A 382 -28.71 16.95 15.81
C LEU A 382 -28.78 18.39 15.30
N LYS A 383 -29.44 19.26 16.04
CA LYS A 383 -29.41 20.72 15.89
C LYS A 383 -28.61 21.30 17.05
N VAL A 384 -27.60 22.08 16.75
CA VAL A 384 -26.76 22.77 17.73
C VAL A 384 -26.95 24.29 17.55
N GLN A 385 -27.51 24.96 18.55
CA GLN A 385 -27.71 26.38 18.55
C GLN A 385 -27.49 26.93 19.97
N ASP A 386 -26.71 28.01 20.11
CA ASP A 386 -26.42 28.68 21.40
C ASP A 386 -25.97 27.72 22.52
N GLN A 387 -25.12 26.70 22.14
CA GLN A 387 -24.62 25.63 23.01
C GLN A 387 -25.71 24.61 23.44
N GLN A 388 -26.94 24.73 23.02
CA GLN A 388 -27.97 23.71 23.20
C GLN A 388 -27.88 22.68 22.06
N ILE A 389 -28.11 21.41 22.39
CA ILE A 389 -28.08 20.30 21.45
C ILE A 389 -29.43 19.60 21.49
N ASP A 390 -30.21 19.76 20.41
CA ASP A 390 -31.49 19.11 20.26
C ASP A 390 -31.38 17.92 19.27
N THR A 391 -31.98 16.80 19.61
CA THR A 391 -32.06 15.66 18.70
C THR A 391 -33.32 15.78 17.87
N LEU A 392 -33.17 16.03 16.58
CA LEU A 392 -34.28 16.18 15.66
C LEU A 392 -34.81 14.85 15.14
N LEU A 393 -33.92 13.91 14.89
CA LEU A 393 -34.26 12.60 14.33
C LEU A 393 -33.34 11.52 14.90
N MET A 394 -33.93 10.39 15.24
CA MET A 394 -33.22 9.13 15.49
C MET A 394 -33.78 8.06 14.55
N SER A 395 -32.89 7.37 13.83
CA SER A 395 -33.27 6.34 12.86
C SER A 395 -32.51 5.05 13.13
N GLY A 396 -33.17 3.92 12.95
CA GLY A 396 -32.56 2.58 12.97
C GLY A 396 -31.91 2.16 11.65
N VAL A 397 -31.90 3.04 10.63
CA VAL A 397 -31.25 2.80 9.34
C VAL A 397 -30.13 3.80 9.12
N PHE A 398 -29.21 3.46 8.20
CA PHE A 398 -28.11 4.34 7.83
C PHE A 398 -28.62 5.52 6.98
N LEU A 399 -28.34 6.74 7.42
CA LEU A 399 -28.63 7.94 6.66
C LEU A 399 -27.37 8.41 5.92
N ASN A 400 -27.49 8.51 4.59
CA ASN A 400 -26.33 8.82 3.74
C ASN A 400 -26.10 10.33 3.59
N SER A 401 -27.17 11.11 3.47
CA SER A 401 -27.12 12.55 3.27
C SER A 401 -28.37 13.20 3.83
N PHE A 402 -28.29 14.48 4.19
CA PHE A 402 -29.44 15.28 4.61
C PHE A 402 -29.33 16.71 4.13
N SER A 403 -30.45 17.40 4.10
CA SER A 403 -30.50 18.83 3.84
C SER A 403 -31.62 19.48 4.65
N VAL A 404 -31.40 20.72 5.06
CA VAL A 404 -32.34 21.52 5.86
C VAL A 404 -32.76 22.75 5.08
N ALA A 405 -34.08 23.03 5.06
CA ALA A 405 -34.71 24.29 4.69
C ALA A 405 -35.41 24.88 5.93
N ASP A 406 -36.10 26.03 5.80
CA ASP A 406 -36.61 26.78 6.95
C ASP A 406 -37.43 25.94 7.93
N ASP A 407 -38.47 25.25 7.44
CA ASP A 407 -39.38 24.44 8.24
C ASP A 407 -39.32 22.93 7.92
N ARG A 408 -38.41 22.53 7.05
CA ARG A 408 -38.31 21.15 6.53
C ARG A 408 -36.89 20.58 6.63
N LEU A 409 -36.87 19.31 6.85
CA LEU A 409 -35.66 18.49 6.77
C LEU A 409 -35.90 17.33 5.82
N ALA A 410 -34.98 17.09 4.92
CA ALA A 410 -34.97 15.90 4.06
C ALA A 410 -33.69 15.10 4.21
N TYR A 411 -33.76 13.77 4.06
CA TYR A 411 -32.61 12.88 4.15
C TYR A 411 -32.74 11.70 3.20
N ILE A 412 -31.61 11.08 2.90
CA ILE A 412 -31.54 9.82 2.16
C ILE A 412 -31.34 8.69 3.16
N ALA A 413 -32.31 7.80 3.26
CA ALA A 413 -32.19 6.55 4.00
C ALA A 413 -31.68 5.45 3.04
N THR A 414 -30.73 4.64 3.52
CA THR A 414 -30.13 3.56 2.75
C THR A 414 -30.38 2.24 3.48
N GLY A 415 -31.23 1.41 2.87
CA GLY A 415 -31.55 0.06 3.33
C GLY A 415 -31.32 -0.95 2.20
N SER A 416 -32.33 -1.78 1.88
CA SER A 416 -32.38 -2.57 0.65
C SER A 416 -32.40 -1.66 -0.58
N ASP A 417 -33.19 -0.60 -0.46
CA ASP A 417 -33.37 0.44 -1.46
C ASP A 417 -32.96 1.81 -0.90
N TYR A 418 -32.94 2.81 -1.76
CA TYR A 418 -32.70 4.20 -1.38
C TYR A 418 -34.01 4.94 -1.29
N GLN A 419 -34.24 5.65 -0.19
CA GLN A 419 -35.45 6.45 0.02
C GLN A 419 -35.09 7.90 0.31
N ILE A 420 -35.76 8.85 -0.35
CA ILE A 420 -35.75 10.27 0.04
C ILE A 420 -36.96 10.48 0.92
N VAL A 421 -36.70 10.81 2.17
CA VAL A 421 -37.76 11.09 3.16
C VAL A 421 -37.66 12.53 3.61
N SER A 422 -38.77 13.21 3.71
CA SER A 422 -38.83 14.54 4.29
C SER A 422 -39.79 14.58 5.47
N PHE A 423 -39.55 15.51 6.36
CA PHE A 423 -40.55 15.90 7.35
C PHE A 423 -40.50 17.39 7.60
N GLN A 424 -41.65 17.92 7.89
CA GLN A 424 -41.86 19.29 8.39
C GLN A 424 -41.90 19.22 9.91
N TYR A 425 -41.27 20.18 10.62
CA TYR A 425 -41.26 20.18 12.08
C TYR A 425 -42.68 20.07 12.66
N GLY A 426 -42.93 19.04 13.46
CA GLY A 426 -44.19 18.73 14.08
C GLY A 426 -45.21 17.97 13.21
N ARG A 427 -44.81 17.42 12.05
CA ARG A 427 -45.61 16.57 11.19
C ARG A 427 -44.99 15.20 11.01
N ASP A 428 -45.74 14.24 10.45
CA ASP A 428 -45.27 12.90 10.16
C ASP A 428 -44.19 12.87 9.04
N LEU A 429 -43.42 11.78 9.03
CA LEU A 429 -42.43 11.52 7.99
C LEU A 429 -43.15 11.22 6.67
N ASP A 430 -42.68 11.83 5.58
CA ASP A 430 -43.22 11.63 4.24
C ASP A 430 -42.14 11.10 3.27
N THR A 431 -42.37 9.91 2.70
CA THR A 431 -41.50 9.34 1.70
C THR A 431 -41.78 9.97 0.34
N LEU A 432 -40.85 10.73 -0.17
CA LEU A 432 -40.97 11.47 -1.43
C LEU A 432 -40.57 10.64 -2.64
N LEU A 433 -39.56 9.74 -2.49
CA LEU A 433 -39.01 8.93 -3.58
C LEU A 433 -38.47 7.62 -3.02
N GLU A 434 -38.74 6.53 -3.73
CA GLU A 434 -38.08 5.23 -3.56
C GLU A 434 -37.34 4.89 -4.84
N SER A 435 -36.10 4.36 -4.71
CA SER A 435 -35.23 4.06 -5.84
C SER A 435 -34.40 2.81 -5.55
N GLU A 436 -34.44 1.84 -6.45
CA GLU A 436 -33.54 0.70 -6.47
C GLU A 436 -32.10 1.12 -6.85
N SER A 437 -31.99 2.19 -7.62
CA SER A 437 -30.69 2.74 -8.06
C SER A 437 -30.09 3.63 -6.99
N PRO A 438 -28.74 3.62 -6.85
CA PRO A 438 -28.05 4.45 -5.88
C PRO A 438 -28.37 5.95 -6.08
N ILE A 439 -28.65 6.62 -4.96
CA ILE A 439 -28.81 8.09 -4.90
C ILE A 439 -27.93 8.66 -3.80
N ASN A 440 -27.39 9.86 -4.01
CA ASN A 440 -26.57 10.54 -3.02
C ASN A 440 -26.68 12.08 -3.11
N GLN A 441 -26.06 12.77 -2.14
CA GLN A 441 -25.88 14.22 -2.12
C GLN A 441 -27.19 15.03 -2.25
N LEU A 442 -28.05 14.87 -1.25
CA LEU A 442 -29.30 15.62 -1.19
C LEU A 442 -29.09 17.08 -0.76
N LYS A 443 -29.71 18.00 -1.48
CA LYS A 443 -29.70 19.43 -1.11
C LYS A 443 -30.97 20.14 -1.53
N PHE A 444 -31.55 20.99 -0.64
CA PHE A 444 -32.59 21.89 -1.02
C PHE A 444 -32.09 22.97 -1.99
N ALA A 445 -32.79 23.13 -3.08
CA ALA A 445 -32.62 24.18 -4.08
C ALA A 445 -33.85 25.12 -4.07
N GLY A 446 -34.12 25.72 -2.92
CA GLY A 446 -35.34 26.43 -2.55
C GLY A 446 -36.22 25.55 -1.65
N ASP A 447 -37.40 26.09 -1.24
CA ASP A 447 -38.23 25.46 -0.20
C ASP A 447 -38.96 24.18 -0.63
N THR A 448 -39.16 24.01 -1.93
CA THR A 448 -39.98 22.93 -2.50
C THR A 448 -39.26 22.02 -3.48
N VAL A 449 -37.98 22.25 -3.70
CA VAL A 449 -37.19 21.50 -4.69
C VAL A 449 -35.96 20.93 -4.04
N LEU A 450 -35.73 19.63 -4.24
CA LEU A 450 -34.53 18.90 -3.80
C LEU A 450 -33.65 18.54 -5.01
N LEU A 451 -32.40 18.85 -4.94
CA LEU A 451 -31.37 18.41 -5.88
C LEU A 451 -30.68 17.16 -5.30
N TYR A 452 -30.51 16.14 -6.11
CA TYR A 452 -29.80 14.91 -5.74
C TYR A 452 -29.12 14.28 -6.95
N ASN A 453 -28.12 13.42 -6.71
CA ASN A 453 -27.52 12.62 -7.77
C ASN A 453 -28.16 11.23 -7.80
N SER A 454 -28.37 10.72 -9.01
CA SER A 454 -28.87 9.37 -9.26
C SER A 454 -27.99 8.64 -10.28
N ALA A 455 -27.79 7.36 -10.08
CA ALA A 455 -27.12 6.47 -11.04
C ALA A 455 -28.10 5.56 -11.77
N GLU A 456 -29.36 5.96 -11.90
CA GLU A 456 -30.44 5.19 -12.55
C GLU A 456 -30.08 4.65 -13.94
N ASN A 457 -29.30 5.43 -14.70
CA ASN A 457 -28.82 5.06 -16.02
C ASN A 457 -27.38 4.53 -16.04
N GLY A 458 -26.87 4.04 -14.90
CA GLY A 458 -25.49 3.57 -14.75
C GLY A 458 -24.43 4.68 -14.74
N ILE A 459 -24.83 5.96 -14.91
CA ILE A 459 -23.95 7.13 -14.86
C ILE A 459 -24.52 8.10 -13.82
N TRP A 460 -23.67 8.53 -12.89
CA TRP A 460 -24.10 9.54 -11.91
C TRP A 460 -24.44 10.87 -12.58
N ASN A 461 -25.71 11.24 -12.51
CA ASN A 461 -26.24 12.50 -13.04
C ASN A 461 -27.14 13.20 -12.02
N GLY A 462 -27.25 14.52 -12.13
CA GLY A 462 -28.07 15.34 -11.26
C GLY A 462 -29.56 15.31 -11.62
N LYS A 463 -30.41 15.19 -10.59
CA LYS A 463 -31.86 15.25 -10.69
C LYS A 463 -32.44 16.26 -9.73
N LEU A 464 -33.60 16.81 -10.08
CA LEU A 464 -34.47 17.62 -9.22
C LEU A 464 -35.72 16.84 -8.83
N LEU A 465 -36.10 16.91 -7.57
CA LEU A 465 -37.34 16.36 -7.05
C LEU A 465 -38.22 17.51 -6.47
N ASN A 466 -39.41 17.68 -6.98
CA ASN A 466 -40.37 18.60 -6.41
C ASN A 466 -41.06 17.93 -5.20
N VAL A 467 -40.91 18.51 -4.02
CA VAL A 467 -41.44 17.95 -2.77
C VAL A 467 -42.95 17.86 -2.77
N ASN A 468 -43.66 18.81 -3.39
CA ASN A 468 -45.13 18.86 -3.36
C ASN A 468 -45.77 17.93 -4.41
N SER A 469 -45.25 17.93 -5.65
CA SER A 469 -45.77 17.08 -6.73
C SER A 469 -45.14 15.70 -6.80
N ARG A 470 -44.00 15.45 -6.07
CA ARG A 470 -43.17 14.24 -6.13
C ARG A 470 -42.61 13.94 -7.54
N ALA A 471 -42.67 14.92 -8.43
CA ALA A 471 -42.16 14.79 -9.78
C ALA A 471 -40.63 14.95 -9.79
N SER A 472 -39.94 14.01 -10.45
CA SER A 472 -38.47 14.03 -10.61
C SER A 472 -38.12 14.47 -12.03
N TYR A 473 -37.12 15.35 -12.17
CA TYR A 473 -36.65 15.89 -13.44
C TYR A 473 -35.14 15.72 -13.56
N ASN A 474 -34.66 15.41 -14.76
CA ASN A 474 -33.22 15.31 -15.02
C ASN A 474 -32.62 16.70 -15.22
N VAL A 475 -31.55 17.02 -14.50
CA VAL A 475 -30.78 18.26 -14.66
C VAL A 475 -29.65 18.06 -15.65
N THR A 476 -29.06 16.89 -15.63
CA THR A 476 -27.90 16.55 -16.47
C THR A 476 -28.05 15.19 -17.13
N ASN A 477 -27.39 15.01 -18.28
CA ASN A 477 -27.23 13.74 -18.96
C ASN A 477 -25.82 13.69 -19.56
N TYR A 478 -24.81 13.62 -18.68
CA TYR A 478 -23.42 13.67 -19.09
C TYR A 478 -22.86 12.26 -19.33
N ARG A 479 -21.83 12.19 -20.18
CA ARG A 479 -21.04 11.00 -20.39
C ARG A 479 -20.17 10.66 -19.16
N SER A 480 -19.67 11.68 -18.46
CA SER A 480 -18.83 11.52 -17.26
C SER A 480 -19.68 11.65 -15.99
N ASN A 481 -19.28 10.94 -14.94
CA ASN A 481 -19.96 10.99 -13.66
C ASN A 481 -19.89 12.37 -13.00
N ILE A 482 -20.99 12.78 -12.43
CA ILE A 482 -20.98 13.85 -11.43
C ILE A 482 -20.49 13.26 -10.11
N SER A 483 -19.39 13.79 -9.59
CA SER A 483 -18.84 13.40 -8.28
C SER A 483 -19.47 14.18 -7.12
N SER A 484 -19.79 15.46 -7.34
CA SER A 484 -20.52 16.27 -6.38
C SER A 484 -21.24 17.45 -7.04
N HIS A 485 -22.29 17.96 -6.39
CA HIS A 485 -22.91 19.21 -6.76
C HIS A 485 -23.06 20.14 -5.54
N GLN A 486 -23.10 21.44 -5.81
CA GLN A 486 -23.37 22.46 -4.81
C GLN A 486 -24.36 23.48 -5.41
N TYR A 487 -25.28 23.93 -4.60
CA TYR A 487 -26.25 24.95 -4.97
C TYR A 487 -26.33 26.03 -3.88
N SER A 488 -26.21 27.25 -4.29
CA SER A 488 -26.49 28.42 -3.46
C SER A 488 -27.35 29.38 -4.28
N ASP A 489 -27.94 30.41 -3.65
CA ASP A 489 -28.85 31.34 -4.30
C ASP A 489 -28.30 32.01 -5.56
N LYS A 490 -26.98 31.93 -5.77
CA LYS A 490 -26.30 32.63 -6.86
C LYS A 490 -25.53 31.72 -7.80
N VAL A 491 -25.25 30.48 -7.40
CA VAL A 491 -24.27 29.61 -8.15
C VAL A 491 -24.70 28.17 -8.08
N PHE A 492 -24.70 27.50 -9.23
CA PHE A 492 -24.75 26.05 -9.34
C PHE A 492 -23.41 25.50 -9.74
N VAL A 493 -22.93 24.52 -9.01
CA VAL A 493 -21.60 23.94 -9.20
C VAL A 493 -21.71 22.44 -9.36
N GLU A 494 -21.01 21.92 -10.34
CA GLU A 494 -20.88 20.48 -10.59
C GLU A 494 -19.40 20.11 -10.69
N SER A 495 -19.03 18.99 -10.10
CA SER A 495 -17.74 18.38 -10.37
C SER A 495 -17.91 17.07 -11.12
N LEU A 496 -17.18 16.93 -12.22
CA LEU A 496 -17.18 15.74 -13.06
C LEU A 496 -15.90 14.94 -12.92
N ASP A 497 -16.06 13.64 -12.79
CA ASP A 497 -14.95 12.71 -12.74
C ASP A 497 -14.56 12.26 -14.16
N LYS A 498 -13.39 12.69 -14.60
CA LYS A 498 -12.84 12.39 -15.94
C LYS A 498 -11.60 11.50 -15.82
N GLY A 499 -11.74 10.35 -15.17
CA GLY A 499 -10.65 9.39 -14.98
C GLY A 499 -9.59 9.85 -13.97
N SER A 500 -8.48 10.39 -14.45
CA SER A 500 -7.38 10.88 -13.60
C SER A 500 -7.56 12.32 -13.08
N VAL A 501 -8.61 13.01 -13.56
CA VAL A 501 -8.86 14.43 -13.31
C VAL A 501 -10.28 14.62 -12.82
N THR A 502 -10.49 15.51 -11.85
CA THR A 502 -11.79 16.05 -11.46
C THR A 502 -11.89 17.46 -12.01
N ALA A 503 -12.97 17.76 -12.78
CA ALA A 503 -13.22 19.06 -13.36
C ALA A 503 -14.39 19.73 -12.66
N ILE A 504 -14.22 20.96 -12.18
CA ILE A 504 -15.24 21.76 -11.49
C ILE A 504 -15.82 22.76 -12.47
N TYR A 505 -17.15 22.78 -12.61
CA TYR A 505 -17.90 23.69 -13.46
C TYR A 505 -18.77 24.59 -12.59
N ILE A 506 -18.64 25.88 -12.76
CA ILE A 506 -19.39 26.90 -12.00
C ILE A 506 -20.29 27.64 -12.97
N THR A 507 -21.61 27.68 -12.71
CA THR A 507 -22.62 28.33 -13.55
C THR A 507 -23.51 29.23 -12.69
N ASP A 508 -24.00 30.31 -13.30
CA ASP A 508 -24.80 31.35 -12.60
C ASP A 508 -26.15 30.83 -12.14
N HIS A 509 -26.79 29.92 -12.88
CA HIS A 509 -28.15 29.46 -12.58
C HIS A 509 -28.39 28.01 -13.01
N ILE A 510 -29.11 27.26 -12.16
CA ILE A 510 -29.61 25.93 -12.52
C ILE A 510 -30.67 25.98 -13.62
N ALA A 511 -31.46 27.06 -13.68
CA ALA A 511 -32.51 27.29 -14.69
C ALA A 511 -31.95 27.53 -16.11
N ALA A 512 -30.66 27.82 -16.25
CA ALA A 512 -30.01 27.96 -17.55
C ALA A 512 -29.66 26.62 -18.22
N LYS A 513 -29.87 25.50 -17.53
CA LYS A 513 -29.62 24.15 -18.09
C LYS A 513 -30.92 23.61 -18.68
N ASP A 514 -30.86 23.21 -19.93
CA ASP A 514 -31.93 22.46 -20.55
C ASP A 514 -32.12 21.13 -19.78
N PHE A 515 -33.37 20.82 -19.45
CA PHE A 515 -33.70 19.54 -18.84
C PHE A 515 -33.59 18.45 -19.92
N TYR A 516 -32.63 17.58 -19.77
CA TYR A 516 -32.44 16.46 -20.69
C TYR A 516 -33.45 15.36 -20.36
N THR A 517 -34.17 14.89 -21.36
CA THR A 517 -34.92 13.63 -21.28
C THR A 517 -33.97 12.48 -21.56
N TYR A 518 -34.00 11.44 -20.73
CA TYR A 518 -33.27 10.22 -21.03
C TYR A 518 -34.06 9.40 -22.04
N ASP A 519 -33.57 9.32 -23.27
CA ASP A 519 -34.17 8.47 -24.28
C ASP A 519 -33.79 6.99 -24.11
N ARG A 520 -32.79 6.67 -23.27
CA ARG A 520 -32.33 5.30 -23.01
C ARG A 520 -31.70 5.14 -21.63
N VAL A 521 -32.00 3.98 -21.01
CA VAL A 521 -31.23 3.42 -19.90
C VAL A 521 -29.79 3.20 -20.36
N SER A 522 -28.77 3.56 -19.59
CA SER A 522 -27.40 3.29 -19.96
C SER A 522 -27.16 1.79 -20.04
N ASP A 523 -26.36 1.40 -21.01
CA ASP A 523 -26.22 0.01 -21.42
C ASP A 523 -25.59 -0.90 -20.36
N ALA A 524 -25.01 -0.39 -19.28
CA ALA A 524 -24.56 -1.23 -18.18
C ALA A 524 -25.69 -2.07 -17.58
N TYR A 525 -26.90 -1.54 -17.52
CA TYR A 525 -28.11 -2.26 -17.09
C TYR A 525 -28.80 -2.98 -18.28
N PHE A 526 -28.80 -2.37 -19.44
CA PHE A 526 -29.36 -2.96 -20.65
C PHE A 526 -28.62 -4.23 -21.07
N PHE A 527 -27.30 -4.26 -20.95
CA PHE A 527 -26.51 -5.48 -21.16
C PHE A 527 -26.86 -6.61 -20.20
N LYS A 528 -27.34 -6.29 -19.00
CA LYS A 528 -27.82 -7.32 -18.07
C LYS A 528 -29.02 -8.10 -18.64
N GLU A 529 -29.89 -7.46 -19.41
CA GLU A 529 -31.05 -8.10 -20.04
C GLU A 529 -30.78 -8.73 -21.41
N LEU A 530 -30.03 -8.05 -22.29
CA LEU A 530 -29.63 -8.61 -23.61
C LEU A 530 -28.82 -9.89 -23.40
N ASN A 531 -27.95 -9.89 -22.45
CA ASN A 531 -27.01 -10.95 -22.19
C ASN A 531 -27.65 -12.20 -21.59
N ARG A 532 -28.80 -12.08 -20.93
CA ARG A 532 -29.59 -13.25 -20.52
C ARG A 532 -30.16 -14.04 -21.71
N LYS A 533 -30.40 -13.39 -22.84
CA LYS A 533 -30.96 -14.05 -24.04
C LYS A 533 -29.92 -14.75 -24.86
N ASP A 534 -28.71 -14.19 -24.99
CA ASP A 534 -27.64 -14.76 -25.81
C ASP A 534 -26.83 -15.84 -25.08
N ALA A 535 -26.77 -15.79 -23.72
CA ALA A 535 -26.09 -16.81 -22.92
C ALA A 535 -26.72 -18.20 -22.95
N SER A 536 -27.99 -18.31 -23.41
CA SER A 536 -28.67 -19.60 -23.59
C SER A 536 -28.16 -20.43 -24.76
N GLU A 537 -27.38 -19.85 -25.70
CA GLU A 537 -26.85 -20.48 -26.88
C GLU A 537 -25.33 -20.75 -26.87
N SER A 538 -24.62 -20.33 -25.83
CA SER A 538 -23.18 -20.61 -25.73
C SER A 538 -22.95 -22.07 -25.38
N ILE A 539 -22.35 -22.79 -26.31
CA ILE A 539 -21.87 -24.17 -26.10
C ILE A 539 -20.81 -24.16 -25.00
N VAL A 540 -21.24 -24.36 -23.77
CA VAL A 540 -20.35 -24.89 -22.74
C VAL A 540 -20.03 -26.30 -23.22
N THR A 541 -18.80 -26.54 -23.70
CA THR A 541 -18.32 -27.88 -23.91
C THR A 541 -18.49 -28.58 -22.57
N ARG A 542 -19.47 -29.49 -22.50
CA ARG A 542 -19.72 -30.30 -21.33
C ARG A 542 -18.47 -31.18 -21.10
N LEU A 543 -17.54 -30.70 -20.32
CA LEU A 543 -16.88 -31.56 -19.37
C LEU A 543 -18.03 -32.01 -18.49
N SER A 544 -18.40 -33.30 -18.58
CA SER A 544 -19.54 -33.83 -17.83
C SER A 544 -19.37 -33.39 -16.37
N VAL A 545 -20.45 -32.90 -15.78
CA VAL A 545 -20.48 -32.51 -14.36
C VAL A 545 -19.93 -33.64 -13.49
N ASP A 546 -20.13 -34.89 -13.92
CA ASP A 546 -19.63 -36.10 -13.29
C ASP A 546 -18.10 -36.21 -13.21
N SER A 547 -17.35 -35.66 -14.18
CA SER A 547 -15.88 -35.65 -14.11
C SER A 547 -15.31 -34.50 -13.26
N LEU A 548 -16.11 -33.50 -12.95
CA LEU A 548 -15.73 -32.41 -12.05
C LEU A 548 -16.07 -32.71 -10.59
N GLU A 549 -17.08 -33.54 -10.34
CA GLU A 549 -17.42 -33.96 -8.96
C GLU A 549 -16.37 -34.89 -8.34
N GLU A 550 -15.70 -35.71 -9.14
CA GLU A 550 -14.61 -36.59 -8.66
C GLU A 550 -13.33 -35.84 -8.27
N TYR A 551 -13.16 -34.59 -8.76
CA TYR A 551 -12.02 -33.72 -8.48
C TYR A 551 -12.41 -32.42 -7.76
N ALA A 552 -13.65 -32.32 -7.28
CA ALA A 552 -14.05 -31.21 -6.42
C ALA A 552 -13.07 -31.11 -5.25
N PHE A 553 -12.65 -29.91 -4.91
CA PHE A 553 -11.86 -29.66 -3.72
C PHE A 553 -12.53 -30.41 -2.58
N GLN A 554 -11.83 -31.30 -1.89
CA GLN A 554 -12.36 -31.99 -0.71
C GLN A 554 -12.77 -30.95 0.32
N SER A 555 -13.97 -30.50 0.18
CA SER A 555 -14.69 -29.70 1.16
C SER A 555 -15.52 -30.66 1.98
N PRO A 556 -15.50 -30.62 3.31
CA PRO A 556 -16.47 -31.37 4.08
C PRO A 556 -17.84 -30.88 3.64
N ALA A 557 -18.64 -31.84 3.21
CA ALA A 557 -20.00 -31.64 2.74
C ALA A 557 -20.89 -31.14 3.90
N HIS A 558 -21.03 -29.81 3.96
CA HIS A 558 -22.28 -29.26 4.41
C HIS A 558 -22.90 -28.59 3.21
N PRO A 559 -24.00 -29.12 2.65
CA PRO A 559 -24.77 -28.38 1.69
C PRO A 559 -25.13 -27.05 2.37
N PRO A 560 -25.03 -25.90 1.65
CA PRO A 560 -25.66 -24.70 2.16
C PRO A 560 -27.13 -25.12 2.39
N THR A 561 -27.58 -25.10 3.62
CA THR A 561 -28.99 -25.09 3.90
C THR A 561 -29.57 -24.08 2.97
N ASP A 562 -30.64 -24.43 2.24
CA ASP A 562 -31.39 -23.48 1.40
C ASP A 562 -31.92 -22.35 2.29
N PHE A 563 -31.00 -21.50 2.71
CA PHE A 563 -31.36 -20.26 3.35
C PHE A 563 -31.91 -19.37 2.23
N ILE A 564 -33.22 -19.39 2.21
CA ILE A 564 -34.05 -18.57 1.36
C ILE A 564 -33.53 -17.14 1.42
N LEU A 565 -32.87 -16.72 0.36
CA LEU A 565 -32.48 -15.33 0.08
C LEU A 565 -33.70 -14.38 -0.05
N SER A 566 -34.84 -14.79 0.46
CA SER A 566 -36.11 -14.10 0.28
C SER A 566 -36.41 -13.13 1.39
N ASN A 567 -35.53 -12.45 2.02
CA ASN A 567 -36.01 -11.34 2.86
C ASN A 567 -34.87 -10.49 3.40
N TYR A 568 -34.36 -9.61 2.56
CA TYR A 568 -33.67 -8.40 3.02
C TYR A 568 -34.56 -7.59 3.99
N ASP A 569 -35.87 -7.65 3.82
CA ASP A 569 -36.86 -7.02 4.71
C ASP A 569 -36.92 -7.67 6.09
N SER A 570 -36.69 -8.98 6.21
CA SER A 570 -36.60 -9.63 7.51
C SER A 570 -35.29 -9.30 8.24
N LEU A 571 -34.19 -9.06 7.51
CA LEU A 571 -32.94 -8.53 8.07
C LEU A 571 -33.14 -7.12 8.65
N GLN A 572 -33.89 -6.27 7.97
CA GLN A 572 -34.26 -4.94 8.49
C GLN A 572 -35.12 -5.02 9.76
N ALA A 573 -36.00 -5.99 9.85
CA ALA A 573 -36.82 -6.22 11.05
C ALA A 573 -35.96 -6.72 12.22
N VAL A 574 -34.98 -7.59 11.98
CA VAL A 574 -34.00 -8.03 12.99
C VAL A 574 -33.14 -6.87 13.47
N ILE A 575 -32.64 -6.02 12.56
CA ILE A 575 -31.86 -4.82 12.90
C ILE A 575 -32.68 -3.84 13.76
N LYS A 576 -33.97 -3.67 13.48
CA LYS A 576 -34.87 -2.81 14.28
C LYS A 576 -35.10 -3.35 15.71
N ASN A 577 -35.08 -4.67 15.91
CA ASN A 577 -35.40 -5.30 17.18
C ASN A 577 -34.16 -5.62 18.05
N ALA A 578 -32.94 -5.44 17.56
CA ALA A 578 -31.69 -5.85 18.21
C ALA A 578 -31.25 -4.98 19.42
N SER A 579 -32.13 -4.17 20.00
CA SER A 579 -31.76 -3.28 21.11
C SER A 579 -31.63 -3.93 22.50
N SER A 580 -31.77 -5.26 22.64
CA SER A 580 -31.85 -5.90 23.98
C SER A 580 -31.20 -7.27 24.15
N PHE A 581 -30.37 -7.78 23.22
CA PHE A 581 -29.76 -9.10 23.41
C PHE A 581 -28.39 -9.04 24.08
N GLY A 582 -28.23 -9.71 25.22
CA GLY A 582 -26.94 -9.91 25.87
C GLY A 582 -26.10 -10.94 25.13
N ILE A 583 -25.09 -10.46 24.38
CA ILE A 583 -24.13 -11.33 23.69
C ILE A 583 -23.27 -12.07 24.74
N ASN A 584 -23.24 -13.40 24.67
CA ASN A 584 -22.41 -14.23 25.55
C ASN A 584 -20.94 -14.16 25.06
N ALA A 585 -20.29 -13.04 25.32
CA ALA A 585 -18.92 -12.79 24.92
C ALA A 585 -17.94 -13.12 26.06
N ARG A 586 -16.82 -13.74 25.72
CA ARG A 586 -15.70 -13.99 26.63
C ARG A 586 -14.53 -13.06 26.35
N GLU A 587 -13.62 -12.92 27.29
CA GLU A 587 -12.36 -12.24 27.05
C GLU A 587 -11.58 -12.91 25.91
N ALA A 588 -11.11 -12.11 24.96
CA ALA A 588 -10.41 -12.63 23.80
C ALA A 588 -8.99 -13.06 24.17
N PRO A 589 -8.59 -14.32 23.91
CA PRO A 589 -7.23 -14.78 24.18
C PRO A 589 -6.25 -14.08 23.25
N GLN A 590 -5.05 -13.78 23.76
CA GLN A 590 -3.96 -13.26 22.92
C GLN A 590 -3.25 -14.42 22.22
N LEU A 591 -3.65 -14.71 20.99
CA LEU A 591 -3.03 -15.76 20.17
C LEU A 591 -2.02 -15.15 19.21
N TYR A 592 -0.84 -15.76 19.09
CA TYR A 592 0.17 -15.43 18.10
C TYR A 592 0.05 -16.42 16.93
N LYS A 593 -0.15 -15.87 15.73
CA LYS A 593 -0.22 -16.66 14.48
C LYS A 593 0.97 -16.31 13.59
N ALA A 594 1.48 -17.25 12.81
CA ALA A 594 2.52 -17.00 11.83
C ALA A 594 2.01 -16.00 10.78
N GLN A 595 2.73 -14.91 10.56
CA GLN A 595 2.37 -13.83 9.66
C GLN A 595 3.14 -13.89 8.36
N THR A 596 4.45 -14.04 8.43
CA THR A 596 5.32 -14.13 7.26
C THR A 596 6.42 -15.16 7.49
N ALA A 597 6.82 -15.83 6.44
CA ALA A 597 8.05 -16.60 6.38
C ALA A 597 8.84 -16.17 5.15
N TYR A 598 10.16 -16.29 5.19
CA TYR A 598 10.98 -16.01 4.01
C TYR A 598 12.12 -17.00 3.87
N LEU A 599 12.52 -17.18 2.61
CA LEU A 599 13.76 -17.78 2.21
C LEU A 599 14.52 -16.74 1.39
N LYS A 600 15.70 -16.34 1.81
CA LYS A 600 16.52 -15.35 1.12
C LYS A 600 17.82 -16.00 0.66
N ILE A 601 18.19 -15.80 -0.60
CA ILE A 601 19.46 -16.21 -1.18
C ILE A 601 20.23 -14.92 -1.48
N SER A 602 21.40 -14.76 -0.90
CA SER A 602 22.22 -13.56 -1.07
C SER A 602 23.66 -13.85 -0.69
N ASN A 603 24.61 -13.18 -1.31
CA ASN A 603 25.99 -13.19 -0.86
C ASN A 603 26.31 -12.12 0.20
N VAL A 604 25.37 -11.24 0.47
CA VAL A 604 25.46 -10.23 1.54
C VAL A 604 24.77 -10.74 2.79
N PRO A 605 25.38 -10.58 3.97
CA PRO A 605 24.74 -10.93 5.23
C PRO A 605 23.40 -10.19 5.34
N ILE A 606 22.36 -10.86 5.87
CA ILE A 606 21.09 -10.20 6.12
C ILE A 606 21.31 -9.13 7.16
N ASN A 607 21.18 -7.86 6.74
CA ASN A 607 21.26 -6.72 7.60
C ASN A 607 19.85 -6.35 8.05
N TYR A 608 19.60 -6.52 9.33
CA TYR A 608 18.37 -6.03 9.92
C TYR A 608 18.43 -4.53 10.19
N SER A 609 19.62 -4.01 10.34
CA SER A 609 19.99 -2.60 10.23
C SER A 609 21.38 -2.58 9.63
N THR A 610 21.56 -1.87 8.54
CA THR A 610 22.83 -1.81 7.80
C THR A 610 23.98 -1.31 8.68
N SER A 611 23.67 -0.37 9.58
CA SER A 611 24.61 0.19 10.53
C SER A 611 24.96 -0.73 11.68
N ALA A 612 24.03 -1.56 12.13
CA ALA A 612 24.22 -2.42 13.29
C ALA A 612 25.33 -3.48 13.10
N PHE A 613 25.58 -3.86 11.85
CA PHE A 613 26.55 -4.90 11.51
C PHE A 613 27.76 -4.40 10.71
N ALA A 614 27.91 -3.09 10.56
CA ALA A 614 29.15 -2.55 10.03
C ALA A 614 30.32 -2.93 10.94
N GLY A 615 31.43 -3.40 10.40
CA GLY A 615 32.56 -3.90 11.20
C GLY A 615 33.72 -4.38 10.39
N ASN A 616 34.78 -4.79 11.08
CA ASN A 616 36.07 -5.17 10.48
C ASN A 616 35.95 -6.30 9.44
N TYR A 617 35.00 -7.20 9.57
CA TYR A 617 34.82 -8.28 8.59
C TYR A 617 34.24 -7.79 7.27
N ALA A 618 33.79 -6.52 7.16
CA ALA A 618 33.43 -5.92 5.88
C ALA A 618 34.58 -5.96 4.86
N LEU A 619 35.83 -6.11 5.34
CA LEU A 619 37.02 -6.30 4.53
C LEU A 619 37.20 -7.70 3.93
N GLN A 620 36.40 -8.64 4.41
CA GLN A 620 36.62 -10.08 4.12
C GLN A 620 35.28 -10.73 3.77
N LEU A 621 34.51 -10.10 2.88
CA LEU A 621 33.29 -10.72 2.35
C LEU A 621 33.68 -11.89 1.45
N PRO A 622 33.46 -13.12 1.88
CA PRO A 622 33.66 -14.24 0.98
C PRO A 622 32.56 -14.23 -0.08
N ASN A 623 32.88 -14.65 -1.28
CA ASN A 623 31.93 -14.80 -2.41
C ASN A 623 30.97 -15.97 -2.20
N TYR A 624 30.41 -16.11 -1.02
CA TYR A 624 29.62 -17.28 -0.67
C TYR A 624 28.13 -16.99 -0.74
N LEU A 625 27.40 -17.93 -1.33
CA LEU A 625 25.97 -17.96 -1.31
C LEU A 625 25.47 -18.21 0.11
N ASN A 626 24.74 -17.26 0.66
CA ASN A 626 24.11 -17.38 1.98
C ASN A 626 22.63 -17.72 1.82
N ILE A 627 22.17 -18.69 2.60
CA ILE A 627 20.74 -19.01 2.68
C ILE A 627 20.22 -18.50 4.00
N GLY A 628 19.30 -17.54 3.94
CA GLY A 628 18.61 -16.98 5.09
C GLY A 628 17.18 -17.43 5.15
N THR A 629 16.69 -17.74 6.33
CA THR A 629 15.30 -18.03 6.58
C THR A 629 14.82 -17.30 7.83
N GLY A 630 13.56 -16.97 7.87
CA GLY A 630 12.94 -16.36 9.03
C GLY A 630 11.45 -16.57 9.05
N ILE A 631 10.89 -16.44 10.23
CA ILE A 631 9.45 -16.50 10.47
C ILE A 631 9.06 -15.42 11.45
N SER A 632 7.99 -14.73 11.18
CA SER A 632 7.37 -13.79 12.10
C SER A 632 6.00 -14.26 12.55
N PHE A 633 5.76 -14.09 13.84
CA PHE A 633 4.47 -14.33 14.47
C PHE A 633 3.94 -13.00 14.95
N ALA A 634 2.68 -12.71 14.69
CA ALA A 634 2.06 -11.54 15.26
C ALA A 634 0.81 -11.95 16.05
N ASN A 635 0.45 -11.14 17.06
CA ASN A 635 -0.82 -11.33 17.72
C ASN A 635 -1.97 -11.00 16.76
N GLN A 636 -3.16 -11.47 17.08
CA GLN A 636 -4.33 -11.30 16.23
C GLN A 636 -4.75 -9.84 16.00
N TYR A 637 -4.26 -8.91 16.80
CA TYR A 637 -4.55 -7.46 16.68
C TYR A 637 -3.49 -6.68 15.90
N ASP A 638 -2.45 -7.35 15.38
CA ASP A 638 -1.27 -6.75 14.72
C ASP A 638 -0.57 -5.64 15.53
N THR A 639 -0.78 -5.64 16.84
CA THR A 639 -0.13 -4.69 17.75
C THR A 639 1.22 -5.17 18.25
N ARG A 640 1.46 -6.48 18.22
CA ARG A 640 2.71 -7.09 18.67
C ARG A 640 3.15 -8.19 17.72
N SER A 641 4.45 -8.25 17.45
CA SER A 641 5.01 -9.35 16.66
C SER A 641 6.36 -9.79 17.20
N VAL A 642 6.67 -11.07 16.98
CA VAL A 642 7.97 -11.69 17.28
C VAL A 642 8.50 -12.29 16.00
N SER A 643 9.75 -12.00 15.66
CA SER A 643 10.40 -12.50 14.46
C SER A 643 11.67 -13.25 14.81
N LEU A 644 11.80 -14.43 14.25
CA LEU A 644 13.00 -15.28 14.34
C LEU A 644 13.69 -15.27 12.98
N HIS A 645 14.99 -15.10 12.98
CA HIS A 645 15.81 -15.01 11.80
C HIS A 645 17.02 -15.94 11.91
N TYR A 646 17.32 -16.66 10.86
CA TYR A 646 18.50 -17.49 10.73
C TYR A 646 19.15 -17.28 9.38
N LEU A 647 20.46 -17.08 9.36
CA LEU A 647 21.27 -17.10 8.17
C LEU A 647 22.38 -18.10 8.35
N GLY A 648 22.42 -19.11 7.48
CA GLY A 648 23.52 -20.05 7.34
C GLY A 648 24.32 -19.76 6.08
N ILE A 649 25.63 -19.87 6.14
CA ILE A 649 26.48 -19.89 4.97
C ILE A 649 26.69 -21.37 4.59
N LEU A 650 26.60 -21.67 3.30
CA LEU A 650 26.85 -23.05 2.80
C LEU A 650 28.25 -23.56 3.16
N GLN A 651 29.14 -22.66 3.57
CA GLN A 651 30.46 -23.07 4.15
C GLN A 651 30.41 -23.19 5.67
N ALA A 652 31.12 -24.18 6.18
CA ALA A 652 31.16 -24.51 7.58
C ALA A 652 31.62 -23.35 8.49
N GLY A 653 30.83 -23.07 9.52
CA GLY A 653 31.24 -22.20 10.63
C GLY A 653 30.67 -20.80 10.68
N ALA A 654 29.90 -20.38 9.68
CA ALA A 654 29.26 -19.05 9.71
C ALA A 654 27.76 -19.15 9.94
N ARG A 655 27.22 -18.36 10.89
CA ARG A 655 25.79 -18.29 11.17
C ARG A 655 25.42 -16.96 11.81
N ASP A 656 24.26 -16.48 11.49
CA ASP A 656 23.59 -15.36 12.17
C ASP A 656 22.26 -15.85 12.74
N ILE A 657 21.96 -15.47 13.96
CA ILE A 657 20.68 -15.75 14.62
C ILE A 657 20.14 -14.44 15.13
N GLY A 658 18.90 -14.15 14.85
CA GLY A 658 18.23 -12.92 15.28
C GLY A 658 16.87 -13.19 15.90
N LEU A 659 16.56 -12.45 16.94
CA LEU A 659 15.24 -12.37 17.57
C LEU A 659 14.85 -10.92 17.63
N SER A 660 13.68 -10.59 17.09
CA SER A 660 13.13 -9.24 17.15
C SER A 660 11.73 -9.28 17.76
N PHE A 661 11.48 -8.38 18.68
CA PHE A 661 10.16 -8.15 19.28
C PHE A 661 9.70 -6.75 18.92
N GLN A 662 8.52 -6.64 18.34
CA GLN A 662 7.93 -5.39 17.89
C GLN A 662 6.60 -5.15 18.60
N SER A 663 6.37 -3.90 19.01
CA SER A 663 5.09 -3.44 19.58
C SER A 663 4.67 -2.14 18.89
N LYS A 664 3.39 -2.06 18.49
CA LYS A 664 2.78 -0.86 17.92
C LYS A 664 1.85 -0.24 18.95
N VAL A 665 2.20 0.95 19.43
CA VAL A 665 1.39 1.71 20.39
C VAL A 665 1.00 3.04 19.74
N LYS A 666 -0.28 3.18 19.38
CA LYS A 666 -0.80 4.33 18.61
C LYS A 666 -0.04 4.48 17.28
N ALA A 667 0.54 5.66 17.01
CA ALA A 667 1.33 5.94 15.80
C ALA A 667 2.81 5.55 15.93
N ASN A 668 3.25 5.04 17.08
CA ASN A 668 4.64 4.69 17.34
C ASN A 668 4.83 3.18 17.24
N LYS A 669 5.84 2.77 16.53
CA LYS A 669 6.32 1.39 16.45
C LYS A 669 7.60 1.28 17.25
N GLN A 670 7.67 0.35 18.19
CA GLN A 670 8.82 0.08 19.02
C GLN A 670 9.34 -1.31 18.72
N THR A 671 10.65 -1.44 18.52
CA THR A 671 11.28 -2.72 18.20
C THR A 671 12.48 -2.94 19.09
N ILE A 672 12.54 -4.11 19.73
CA ILE A 672 13.72 -4.61 20.42
C ILE A 672 14.28 -5.74 19.60
N SER A 673 15.58 -5.73 19.32
CA SER A 673 16.22 -6.80 18.56
C SER A 673 17.48 -7.29 19.26
N LEU A 674 17.69 -8.60 19.18
CA LEU A 674 18.87 -9.31 19.65
C LEU A 674 19.43 -10.10 18.49
N PHE A 675 20.70 -9.85 18.12
CA PHE A 675 21.37 -10.58 17.07
C PHE A 675 22.72 -11.13 17.55
N HIS A 676 23.01 -12.33 17.12
CA HIS A 676 24.30 -12.97 17.33
C HIS A 676 24.83 -13.44 15.98
N ARG A 677 26.05 -13.01 15.66
CA ARG A 677 26.78 -13.34 14.44
C ARG A 677 28.05 -14.08 14.75
N LYS A 678 28.30 -15.18 14.06
CA LYS A 678 29.53 -15.93 14.09
C LYS A 678 30.07 -16.03 12.67
N ARG A 679 31.36 -15.74 12.49
CA ARG A 679 32.14 -15.98 11.27
C ARG A 679 33.43 -16.65 11.59
N THR A 680 33.89 -17.53 10.71
CA THR A 680 35.27 -18.09 10.73
C THR A 680 35.95 -17.55 9.50
N LEU A 681 37.06 -16.86 9.69
CA LEU A 681 37.82 -16.21 8.64
C LEU A 681 39.07 -17.05 8.41
N TYR A 682 39.31 -17.46 7.16
CA TYR A 682 40.49 -18.16 6.73
C TYR A 682 41.37 -17.19 5.97
N LEU A 683 42.51 -16.86 6.56
CA LEU A 683 43.55 -16.07 5.93
C LEU A 683 44.72 -17.00 5.63
N THR A 684 45.61 -16.59 4.74
CA THR A 684 46.77 -17.42 4.32
C THR A 684 47.62 -17.91 5.50
N ASP A 685 47.71 -17.07 6.53
CA ASP A 685 48.63 -17.30 7.63
C ASP A 685 47.94 -17.54 8.99
N PHE A 686 46.65 -17.27 9.11
CA PHE A 686 45.92 -17.50 10.35
C PHE A 686 44.41 -17.70 10.15
N ARG A 687 43.81 -18.30 11.15
CA ARG A 687 42.38 -18.54 11.21
C ARG A 687 41.78 -17.80 12.39
N ASN A 688 40.82 -16.88 12.12
CA ASN A 688 40.17 -16.12 13.14
C ASN A 688 38.68 -16.47 13.26
N LYS A 689 38.16 -16.42 14.47
CA LYS A 689 36.75 -16.53 14.78
C LYS A 689 36.23 -15.17 15.20
N TYR A 690 35.40 -14.59 14.42
CA TYR A 690 34.72 -13.34 14.71
C TYR A 690 33.33 -13.59 15.29
N LEU A 691 33.07 -13.00 16.45
CA LEU A 691 31.76 -13.03 17.12
C LEU A 691 31.24 -11.59 17.30
N SER A 692 30.00 -11.36 16.96
CA SER A 692 29.32 -10.08 17.23
C SER A 692 27.96 -10.34 17.86
N THR A 693 27.70 -9.72 18.99
CA THR A 693 26.38 -9.75 19.64
C THR A 693 25.88 -8.34 19.78
N LEU A 694 24.64 -8.10 19.37
CA LEU A 694 24.02 -6.79 19.31
C LEU A 694 22.67 -6.83 19.98
N CYS A 695 22.40 -5.78 20.77
CA CYS A 695 21.07 -5.45 21.28
C CYS A 695 20.70 -4.07 20.77
N SER A 696 19.51 -3.92 20.22
CA SER A 696 19.00 -2.63 19.75
C SER A 696 17.58 -2.36 20.25
N TYR A 697 17.30 -1.08 20.50
CA TYR A 697 15.96 -0.58 20.76
C TYR A 697 15.67 0.56 19.80
N GLU A 698 14.61 0.42 19.02
CA GLU A 698 14.18 1.36 18.00
C GLU A 698 12.78 1.91 18.30
N ILE A 699 12.60 3.19 18.11
CA ILE A 699 11.29 3.88 18.07
C ILE A 699 11.13 4.48 16.71
N GLU A 700 10.10 4.06 15.99
CA GLU A 700 9.72 4.57 14.68
C GLU A 700 8.38 5.29 14.76
N LYS A 701 8.26 6.46 14.15
CA LYS A 701 7.05 7.27 14.09
C LYS A 701 6.78 7.76 12.67
N GLU A 702 5.59 7.49 12.17
CA GLU A 702 5.11 8.10 10.94
C GLU A 702 4.67 9.54 11.23
N LEU A 703 5.35 10.52 10.64
CA LEU A 703 5.01 11.94 10.78
C LEU A 703 3.89 12.32 9.80
N ASN A 704 3.90 11.74 8.60
CA ASN A 704 2.83 11.80 7.60
C ASN A 704 2.97 10.62 6.63
N SER A 705 2.11 10.53 5.62
CA SER A 705 2.11 9.44 4.61
C SER A 705 3.43 9.28 3.81
N SER A 706 4.30 10.29 3.84
CA SER A 706 5.56 10.29 3.08
C SER A 706 6.80 10.42 3.96
N LEU A 707 6.64 10.78 5.22
CA LEU A 707 7.77 11.12 6.11
C LEU A 707 7.72 10.27 7.37
N ARG A 708 8.83 9.57 7.64
CA ARG A 708 9.03 8.69 8.78
C ARG A 708 10.28 9.09 9.53
N TRP A 709 10.18 9.12 10.83
CA TRP A 709 11.30 9.36 11.75
C TRP A 709 11.55 8.13 12.60
N SER A 710 12.81 7.75 12.76
CA SER A 710 13.24 6.63 13.59
C SER A 710 14.44 7.02 14.46
N ASN A 711 14.43 6.56 15.68
CA ASN A 711 15.58 6.60 16.59
C ASN A 711 15.87 5.20 17.09
N MET A 712 17.14 4.79 17.00
CA MET A 712 17.60 3.48 17.43
C MET A 712 18.82 3.63 18.34
N ALA A 713 18.78 3.03 19.51
CA ALA A 713 19.92 2.86 20.39
C ALA A 713 20.47 1.46 20.25
N ILE A 714 21.78 1.32 20.12
CA ILE A 714 22.45 0.04 19.86
C ILE A 714 23.61 -0.14 20.81
N LEU A 715 23.68 -1.33 21.42
CA LEU A 715 24.82 -1.79 22.17
C LEU A 715 25.35 -3.06 21.51
N ARG A 716 26.62 -3.04 21.12
CA ARG A 716 27.26 -4.11 20.33
C ARG A 716 28.55 -4.56 21.03
N ASN A 717 28.68 -5.87 21.18
CA ASN A 717 29.90 -6.53 21.61
C ASN A 717 30.55 -7.25 20.44
N GLU A 718 31.79 -7.00 20.17
CA GLU A 718 32.59 -7.69 19.17
C GLU A 718 33.74 -8.43 19.83
N GLN A 719 34.02 -9.64 19.35
CA GLN A 719 35.17 -10.45 19.74
C GLN A 719 35.82 -11.03 18.50
N ASP A 720 37.13 -10.81 18.40
CA ASP A 720 37.96 -11.42 17.38
C ASP A 720 38.94 -12.38 18.10
N ILE A 721 38.79 -13.70 17.84
CA ILE A 721 39.48 -14.77 18.52
C ILE A 721 40.40 -15.42 17.51
N VAL A 722 41.69 -15.41 17.77
CA VAL A 722 42.70 -16.08 16.95
C VAL A 722 42.68 -17.59 17.26
N LEU A 723 42.37 -18.42 16.27
CA LEU A 723 42.24 -19.88 16.43
C LEU A 723 43.52 -20.64 16.09
N LEU A 724 44.23 -20.19 15.06
CA LEU A 724 45.43 -20.84 14.55
C LEU A 724 46.34 -19.80 13.89
N THR A 725 47.64 -19.95 14.10
CA THR A 725 48.66 -19.17 13.42
C THR A 725 49.80 -20.10 13.01
N ASN A 726 50.43 -19.82 11.87
CA ASN A 726 51.59 -20.55 11.37
C ASN A 726 52.89 -20.01 11.96
N GLU A 727 52.87 -18.91 12.72
CA GLU A 727 54.01 -18.29 13.34
C GLU A 727 54.00 -18.41 14.84
N LEU A 728 55.16 -18.71 15.45
CA LEU A 728 55.39 -18.92 16.87
C LEU A 728 55.33 -17.67 17.73
N SER A 729 55.33 -16.47 17.14
CA SER A 729 55.30 -15.21 17.86
C SER A 729 54.29 -14.25 17.25
N THR A 730 53.05 -14.44 17.52
CA THR A 730 52.04 -13.44 17.17
C THR A 730 51.80 -12.57 18.39
N GLY A 731 52.13 -11.31 18.29
CA GLY A 731 51.59 -10.29 19.24
C GLY A 731 50.10 -10.08 19.11
N GLN A 732 49.36 -10.97 18.43
CA GLN A 732 47.91 -10.93 18.27
C GLN A 732 47.27 -11.64 19.46
N SER A 733 46.63 -10.86 20.30
CA SER A 733 45.76 -11.35 21.37
C SER A 733 44.30 -11.25 20.94
N ASP A 734 43.46 -12.08 21.57
CA ASP A 734 42.00 -11.96 21.43
C ASP A 734 41.55 -10.51 21.71
N GLN A 735 40.88 -9.92 20.74
CA GLN A 735 40.37 -8.56 20.87
C GLN A 735 38.87 -8.58 21.19
N LYS A 736 38.51 -7.85 22.21
CA LYS A 736 37.13 -7.63 22.61
C LYS A 736 36.85 -6.14 22.67
N LYS A 737 35.71 -5.71 22.16
CA LYS A 737 35.30 -4.32 22.25
C LYS A 737 33.78 -4.15 22.39
N TRP A 738 33.40 -3.15 23.15
CA TRP A 738 32.01 -2.72 23.29
C TRP A 738 31.82 -1.39 22.60
N ILE A 739 30.83 -1.34 21.68
CA ILE A 739 30.47 -0.14 20.94
C ILE A 739 29.03 0.21 21.27
N ALA A 740 28.83 1.41 21.76
CA ALA A 740 27.50 1.97 21.94
C ALA A 740 27.26 3.06 20.89
N PHE A 741 26.09 3.07 20.26
CA PHE A 741 25.74 4.13 19.33
C PHE A 741 24.23 4.36 19.27
N MET A 742 23.88 5.57 18.85
CA MET A 742 22.52 5.95 18.54
C MET A 742 22.45 6.21 17.03
N GLU A 743 21.32 5.91 16.43
CA GLU A 743 21.04 6.24 15.05
C GLU A 743 19.72 7.00 14.98
N SER A 744 19.74 8.23 14.47
CA SER A 744 18.53 9.02 14.19
C SER A 744 18.37 9.12 12.69
N SER A 745 17.24 8.68 12.18
CA SER A 745 16.97 8.70 10.74
C SER A 745 15.67 9.44 10.41
N LEU A 746 15.69 10.16 9.30
CA LEU A 746 14.52 10.78 8.70
C LEU A 746 14.40 10.25 7.27
N SER A 747 13.35 9.49 7.02
CA SER A 747 13.11 8.86 5.71
C SER A 747 11.91 9.52 5.04
N PHE A 748 12.09 9.86 3.78
CA PHE A 748 11.05 10.39 2.90
C PHE A 748 10.80 9.40 1.78
N ASN A 749 9.54 9.02 1.55
CA ASN A 749 9.13 8.12 0.47
C ASN A 749 7.86 8.65 -0.17
N LYS A 750 7.92 8.93 -1.48
CA LYS A 750 6.77 9.42 -2.24
C LYS A 750 6.66 8.76 -3.60
N ASN A 751 5.51 8.18 -3.85
CA ASN A 751 5.13 7.66 -5.15
C ASN A 751 4.32 8.71 -5.91
N PHE A 752 4.75 9.00 -7.12
CA PHE A 752 4.00 9.78 -8.12
C PHE A 752 3.39 8.82 -9.15
N SER A 753 2.61 9.33 -10.07
CA SER A 753 1.96 8.48 -11.10
C SER A 753 2.96 7.67 -11.95
N THR A 754 4.10 8.27 -12.31
CA THR A 754 5.13 7.67 -13.17
C THR A 754 6.52 7.63 -12.55
N SER A 755 6.68 8.11 -11.33
CA SER A 755 7.98 8.17 -10.67
C SER A 755 7.88 7.92 -9.17
N LYS A 756 9.00 7.51 -8.58
CA LYS A 756 9.15 7.27 -7.15
C LYS A 756 10.41 8.00 -6.66
N LEU A 757 10.31 8.65 -5.52
CA LEU A 757 11.44 9.25 -4.83
C LEU A 757 11.51 8.71 -3.41
N THR A 758 12.66 8.14 -3.07
CA THR A 758 13.02 7.78 -1.70
C THR A 758 14.25 8.57 -1.28
N SER A 759 14.28 9.04 -0.05
CA SER A 759 15.43 9.75 0.50
C SER A 759 15.52 9.51 1.99
N GLN A 760 16.73 9.36 2.51
CA GLN A 760 17.00 9.14 3.91
C GLN A 760 18.21 9.93 4.38
N ILE A 761 18.07 10.57 5.52
CA ILE A 761 19.18 11.20 6.26
C ILE A 761 19.38 10.41 7.54
N VAL A 762 20.62 10.05 7.86
CA VAL A 762 20.99 9.32 9.07
C VAL A 762 22.10 10.07 9.79
N VAL A 763 21.93 10.26 11.09
CA VAL A 763 22.98 10.79 11.97
C VAL A 763 23.27 9.74 13.04
N ARG A 764 24.55 9.40 13.20
CA ARG A 764 24.99 8.27 14.05
C ARG A 764 26.21 8.64 14.90
N PRO A 765 26.02 9.14 16.13
CA PRO A 765 27.09 9.21 17.11
C PRO A 765 27.43 7.82 17.64
N MET A 766 28.73 7.52 17.76
CA MET A 766 29.25 6.22 18.19
C MET A 766 30.39 6.41 19.20
N VAL A 767 30.50 5.49 20.17
CA VAL A 767 31.56 5.46 21.15
C VAL A 767 32.01 4.04 21.43
N ASN A 768 33.31 3.82 21.45
CA ASN A 768 33.92 2.60 21.97
C ASN A 768 34.07 2.74 23.47
N LEU A 769 33.39 1.89 24.24
CA LEU A 769 33.35 2.00 25.71
C LEU A 769 34.67 1.62 26.39
N GLU A 770 35.59 0.89 25.72
CA GLU A 770 36.88 0.48 26.24
C GLU A 770 37.96 1.52 25.93
N THR A 771 38.09 1.93 24.68
CA THR A 771 39.13 2.86 24.24
C THR A 771 38.71 4.33 24.35
N ARG A 772 37.43 4.60 24.67
CA ARG A 772 36.82 5.94 24.66
C ARG A 772 36.94 6.66 23.33
N GLY A 773 37.26 5.95 22.24
CA GLY A 773 37.24 6.46 20.88
C GLY A 773 35.79 6.81 20.51
N TRP A 774 35.59 7.91 19.80
CA TRP A 774 34.26 8.38 19.40
C TRP A 774 34.24 8.89 17.96
N ASN A 775 33.08 8.86 17.36
CA ASN A 775 32.81 9.54 16.11
C ASN A 775 31.32 9.93 15.97
N ILE A 776 31.07 10.82 15.03
CA ILE A 776 29.73 11.15 14.54
C ILE A 776 29.73 10.92 13.04
N SER A 777 28.82 10.09 12.55
CA SER A 777 28.61 9.86 11.14
C SER A 777 27.31 10.52 10.67
N ALA A 778 27.36 11.16 9.50
CA ALA A 778 26.19 11.68 8.80
C ALA A 778 26.12 11.04 7.41
N LEU A 779 24.99 10.41 7.09
CA LEU A 779 24.77 9.70 5.84
C LEU A 779 23.55 10.26 5.14
N TYR A 780 23.58 10.32 3.82
CA TYR A 780 22.46 10.70 2.98
C TYR A 780 22.34 9.74 1.81
N THR A 781 21.13 9.22 1.60
CA THR A 781 20.79 8.41 0.42
C THR A 781 19.58 9.01 -0.27
N ALA A 782 19.56 8.99 -1.59
CA ALA A 782 18.41 9.37 -2.38
C ALA A 782 18.33 8.50 -3.64
N ASP A 783 17.16 7.90 -3.87
CA ASP A 783 16.88 7.11 -5.06
C ASP A 783 15.67 7.71 -5.78
N TYR A 784 15.82 7.96 -7.05
CA TYR A 784 14.77 8.42 -7.92
C TYR A 784 14.60 7.47 -9.08
N SER A 785 13.38 7.00 -9.30
CA SER A 785 13.04 6.19 -10.47
C SER A 785 11.88 6.81 -11.22
N LYS A 786 11.95 6.82 -12.54
CA LYS A 786 10.92 7.37 -13.43
C LYS A 786 10.71 6.47 -14.63
N ARG A 787 9.45 6.14 -14.89
CA ARG A 787 9.06 5.50 -16.14
C ARG A 787 8.98 6.57 -17.24
N LEU A 788 9.89 6.52 -18.20
CA LEU A 788 9.96 7.47 -19.33
C LEU A 788 9.02 7.08 -20.47
N GLY A 789 8.60 5.83 -20.50
CA GLY A 789 7.69 5.28 -21.50
C GLY A 789 7.17 3.91 -21.08
N ARG A 790 6.54 3.20 -22.00
CA ARG A 790 5.98 1.86 -21.71
C ARG A 790 7.06 0.84 -21.34
N HIS A 791 8.25 0.95 -21.92
CA HIS A 791 9.33 -0.05 -21.84
C HIS A 791 10.65 0.50 -21.30
N ILE A 792 10.68 1.77 -20.87
CA ILE A 792 11.92 2.46 -20.48
C ILE A 792 11.76 2.97 -19.05
N ASN A 793 12.68 2.58 -18.16
CA ASN A 793 12.81 3.12 -16.84
C ASN A 793 14.16 3.83 -16.67
N LEU A 794 14.15 5.00 -16.07
CA LEU A 794 15.33 5.72 -15.63
C LEU A 794 15.43 5.62 -14.11
N SER A 795 16.58 5.21 -13.61
CA SER A 795 16.89 5.18 -12.19
C SER A 795 18.15 6.02 -11.92
N THR A 796 18.11 6.81 -10.87
CA THR A 796 19.27 7.57 -10.40
C THR A 796 19.39 7.39 -8.89
N SER A 797 20.61 7.21 -8.40
CA SER A 797 20.91 7.13 -6.98
C SER A 797 22.04 8.05 -6.57
N ILE A 798 21.95 8.57 -5.37
CA ILE A 798 23.03 9.33 -4.69
C ILE A 798 23.19 8.72 -3.30
N ASN A 799 24.41 8.39 -2.95
CA ASN A 799 24.77 7.90 -1.64
C ASN A 799 26.04 8.61 -1.17
N THR A 800 25.96 9.32 -0.06
CA THR A 800 27.08 10.09 0.46
C THR A 800 27.11 10.04 1.98
N GLY A 801 28.28 10.15 2.56
CA GLY A 801 28.42 10.16 4.01
C GLY A 801 29.80 10.60 4.45
N THR A 802 29.84 11.06 5.71
CA THR A 802 31.07 11.45 6.38
C THR A 802 31.05 10.95 7.83
N SER A 803 32.23 10.64 8.34
CA SER A 803 32.44 10.27 9.75
C SER A 803 33.61 11.05 10.31
N GLN A 804 33.36 11.80 11.38
CA GLN A 804 34.34 12.65 12.03
C GLN A 804 34.50 12.25 13.51
N GLY A 805 35.67 12.34 14.04
CA GLY A 805 35.98 12.00 15.43
C GLY A 805 37.38 11.43 15.65
N SER A 806 37.66 10.94 16.87
CA SER A 806 38.96 10.34 17.19
C SER A 806 39.18 8.98 16.51
N THR A 807 38.09 8.24 16.28
CA THR A 807 38.07 6.92 15.61
C THR A 807 36.92 6.88 14.60
N PRO A 808 37.08 7.49 13.42
CA PRO A 808 36.01 7.59 12.43
C PRO A 808 35.62 6.21 11.87
N VAL A 809 34.44 6.12 11.27
CA VAL A 809 34.07 5.00 10.41
C VAL A 809 34.76 5.18 9.06
N PHE A 810 35.35 4.11 8.51
CA PHE A 810 35.91 4.14 7.18
C PHE A 810 34.98 3.46 6.18
N TYR A 811 34.70 4.16 5.11
CA TYR A 811 33.84 3.74 4.02
C TYR A 811 34.66 3.16 2.89
N ILE A 812 34.35 1.94 2.52
CA ILE A 812 35.03 1.19 1.48
C ILE A 812 34.18 1.28 0.22
N LEU A 813 34.81 1.67 -0.88
CA LEU A 813 34.19 1.91 -2.16
C LEU A 813 34.81 1.05 -3.26
N GLY A 814 33.97 0.60 -4.21
CA GLY A 814 34.33 -0.25 -5.34
C GLY A 814 33.55 -1.55 -5.35
N GLY A 815 33.37 -2.11 -6.53
CA GLY A 815 32.60 -3.34 -6.73
C GLY A 815 31.08 -3.13 -6.70
N LYS A 816 30.38 -4.23 -6.71
CA LYS A 816 28.92 -4.28 -6.69
C LYS A 816 28.41 -5.08 -5.50
N LYS A 817 27.31 -4.64 -4.92
CA LYS A 817 26.58 -5.38 -3.89
C LYS A 817 26.01 -6.67 -4.49
N ASN A 818 26.04 -7.77 -3.74
CA ASN A 818 25.55 -9.09 -4.17
C ASN A 818 26.30 -9.71 -5.37
N ASP A 819 27.53 -9.32 -5.62
CA ASP A 819 28.35 -9.86 -6.70
C ASP A 819 28.93 -11.24 -6.34
N LEU A 820 28.61 -12.25 -7.14
CA LEU A 820 29.11 -13.62 -6.97
C LEU A 820 30.50 -13.85 -7.61
N LEU A 821 30.94 -12.91 -8.47
CA LEU A 821 32.24 -12.98 -9.17
C LEU A 821 33.30 -12.06 -8.54
N LEU A 822 32.99 -11.41 -7.43
CA LEU A 822 33.89 -10.48 -6.77
C LEU A 822 34.95 -11.26 -6.00
N ASP A 823 36.13 -11.49 -6.65
CA ASP A 823 37.23 -12.31 -6.10
C ASP A 823 38.28 -11.46 -5.39
N ASP A 824 38.44 -10.21 -5.72
CA ASP A 824 39.58 -9.41 -5.27
C ASP A 824 39.15 -8.22 -4.41
N TYR A 825 39.71 -8.22 -3.19
CA TYR A 825 39.73 -7.05 -2.32
C TYR A 825 41.06 -6.35 -2.49
N SER A 826 41.10 -5.13 -2.93
CA SER A 826 42.29 -4.29 -2.85
C SER A 826 42.68 -4.12 -1.38
N ARG A 827 43.93 -4.48 -1.03
CA ARG A 827 44.45 -4.45 0.35
C ARG A 827 45.07 -3.10 0.72
N ASP A 828 44.94 -2.09 -0.10
CA ASP A 828 45.53 -0.77 0.16
C ASP A 828 44.73 0.01 1.20
N PHE A 829 45.13 -0.10 2.46
CA PHE A 829 44.63 0.70 3.58
C PHE A 829 45.70 1.72 3.97
N SER A 830 45.67 2.88 3.35
CA SER A 830 46.48 4.02 3.84
C SER A 830 45.76 4.63 5.04
N ASN A 831 46.06 4.14 6.24
CA ASN A 831 45.36 4.56 7.45
C ASN A 831 46.09 5.73 8.14
N TYR A 832 45.52 6.89 8.17
CA TYR A 832 45.93 8.02 9.00
C TYR A 832 45.44 7.93 10.45
N LYS A 833 44.32 7.26 10.65
CA LYS A 833 43.69 7.06 11.97
C LYS A 833 43.17 5.61 12.03
N THR A 834 43.24 5.03 13.22
CA THR A 834 42.60 3.73 13.45
C THR A 834 41.08 3.88 13.38
N PRO A 835 40.39 3.23 12.47
CA PRO A 835 38.95 3.35 12.37
C PRO A 835 38.24 2.60 13.48
N MET A 836 37.04 3.08 13.85
CA MET A 836 36.17 2.33 14.74
C MET A 836 35.57 1.12 14.03
N LEU A 837 35.10 1.32 12.82
CA LEU A 837 34.47 0.30 11.96
C LEU A 837 34.78 0.59 10.49
N TYR A 838 34.67 -0.45 9.68
CA TYR A 838 34.67 -0.34 8.21
C TYR A 838 33.27 -0.62 7.66
N GLU A 839 32.80 0.16 6.71
CA GLU A 839 31.53 -0.02 6.03
C GLU A 839 31.71 -0.12 4.52
N ASN A 840 31.21 -1.20 3.91
CA ASN A 840 31.17 -1.34 2.47
C ASN A 840 30.02 -0.51 1.89
N GLN A 841 30.35 0.46 1.04
CA GLN A 841 29.38 1.26 0.31
C GLN A 841 29.15 0.72 -1.11
N PHE A 842 30.12 -0.05 -1.66
CA PHE A 842 30.07 -0.52 -3.05
C PHE A 842 29.83 0.61 -4.05
N GLY A 843 29.11 0.39 -5.13
CA GLY A 843 28.45 1.42 -5.93
C GLY A 843 29.23 1.96 -7.12
N VAL A 844 30.47 1.52 -7.35
CA VAL A 844 31.21 1.79 -8.59
C VAL A 844 31.66 0.48 -9.21
N ARG A 845 30.90 0.04 -10.20
CA ARG A 845 31.16 -1.20 -10.94
C ARG A 845 32.44 -1.08 -11.78
N GLY A 846 33.04 -2.18 -12.21
CA GLY A 846 34.30 -2.19 -12.97
C GLY A 846 35.56 -1.99 -12.15
N PHE A 847 35.42 -2.00 -10.82
CA PHE A 847 36.54 -2.00 -9.87
C PHE A 847 36.37 -3.10 -8.84
N SER A 848 37.50 -3.54 -8.24
CA SER A 848 37.49 -4.47 -7.12
C SER A 848 36.93 -3.80 -5.85
N ALA A 849 36.48 -4.57 -4.90
CA ALA A 849 36.09 -4.04 -3.59
C ALA A 849 37.30 -3.38 -2.91
N ASN A 850 37.03 -2.33 -2.12
CA ASN A 850 38.06 -1.52 -1.47
C ASN A 850 39.06 -0.86 -2.44
N TYR A 851 38.63 -0.49 -3.60
CA TYR A 851 39.45 0.23 -4.55
C TYR A 851 39.76 1.67 -4.09
N ARG A 852 38.81 2.26 -3.33
CA ARG A 852 38.97 3.51 -2.60
C ARG A 852 38.43 3.35 -1.18
N ASN A 853 39.01 4.05 -0.23
CA ASN A 853 38.55 4.08 1.15
C ASN A 853 38.83 5.43 1.82
N GLY A 854 38.07 5.74 2.84
CA GLY A 854 38.18 6.99 3.58
C GLY A 854 37.10 7.16 4.61
N ASN A 855 37.14 8.28 5.34
CA ASN A 855 36.08 8.62 6.30
C ASN A 855 34.94 9.47 5.69
N THR A 856 35.08 9.85 4.42
CA THR A 856 34.06 10.56 3.65
C THR A 856 33.95 9.92 2.27
N TYR A 857 32.70 9.76 1.78
CA TYR A 857 32.46 9.18 0.47
C TYR A 857 31.31 9.86 -0.25
N PHE A 858 31.32 9.76 -1.57
CA PHE A 858 30.24 10.15 -2.46
C PHE A 858 30.13 9.13 -3.60
N ILE A 859 28.91 8.70 -3.89
CA ILE A 859 28.58 7.80 -5.00
C ILE A 859 27.33 8.34 -5.69
N SER A 860 27.34 8.34 -7.01
CA SER A 860 26.16 8.59 -7.83
C SER A 860 26.12 7.59 -8.98
N ALA A 861 24.96 7.04 -9.23
CA ALA A 861 24.72 6.12 -10.33
C ALA A 861 23.50 6.56 -11.14
N VAL A 862 23.58 6.39 -12.44
CA VAL A 862 22.47 6.58 -13.38
C VAL A 862 22.32 5.31 -14.19
N GLU A 863 21.10 4.82 -14.33
CA GLU A 863 20.79 3.60 -15.05
C GLU A 863 19.53 3.75 -15.89
N ILE A 864 19.54 3.21 -17.09
CA ILE A 864 18.40 3.15 -17.99
C ILE A 864 18.14 1.70 -18.33
N ASP A 865 16.94 1.21 -17.98
CA ASP A 865 16.48 -0.13 -18.26
C ASP A 865 15.55 -0.15 -19.47
N PHE A 866 15.76 -1.14 -20.34
CA PHE A 866 14.93 -1.43 -21.51
C PHE A 866 14.34 -2.83 -21.38
N ASN A 867 13.02 -2.94 -21.26
CA ASN A 867 12.36 -4.25 -21.34
C ASN A 867 12.23 -4.67 -22.81
N ILE A 868 13.16 -5.52 -23.22
CA ILE A 868 13.30 -5.91 -24.65
C ILE A 868 12.13 -6.77 -25.12
N VAL A 869 11.71 -7.66 -24.29
CA VAL A 869 10.71 -8.66 -24.68
C VAL A 869 9.37 -7.99 -24.89
N ASP A 870 8.99 -7.10 -24.00
CA ASP A 870 7.80 -6.26 -24.13
C ASP A 870 7.88 -5.34 -25.36
N MET A 871 9.09 -4.86 -25.71
CA MET A 871 9.31 -3.99 -26.86
C MET A 871 9.22 -4.76 -28.20
N LEU A 872 9.83 -5.95 -28.27
CA LEU A 872 9.91 -6.72 -29.52
C LEU A 872 8.64 -7.50 -29.81
N LEU A 873 8.02 -8.10 -28.81
CA LEU A 873 6.94 -9.06 -29.03
C LEU A 873 5.54 -8.45 -28.87
N LYS A 874 5.41 -7.24 -28.32
CA LYS A 874 4.13 -6.56 -28.07
C LYS A 874 3.08 -7.43 -27.36
N ARG A 875 3.50 -8.57 -26.78
CA ARG A 875 2.67 -9.56 -26.10
C ARG A 875 3.34 -9.95 -24.79
N PRO A 876 2.61 -10.05 -23.68
CA PRO A 876 3.18 -10.58 -22.44
C PRO A 876 3.56 -12.04 -22.61
N ILE A 877 4.78 -12.39 -22.26
CA ILE A 877 5.25 -13.78 -22.24
C ILE A 877 4.92 -14.40 -20.90
N ALA A 878 4.38 -15.60 -20.90
CA ALA A 878 4.05 -16.39 -19.71
C ALA A 878 5.28 -16.84 -18.91
N SER A 879 6.49 -16.81 -19.48
CA SER A 879 7.73 -17.15 -18.81
C SER A 879 8.20 -16.01 -17.91
N GLU A 880 8.39 -16.28 -16.61
CA GLU A 880 8.95 -15.31 -15.67
C GLU A 880 10.35 -14.83 -16.11
N VAL A 881 11.17 -15.73 -16.61
CA VAL A 881 12.54 -15.44 -17.08
C VAL A 881 12.52 -14.54 -18.31
N PHE A 882 11.82 -14.94 -19.37
CA PHE A 882 11.79 -14.17 -20.61
C PHE A 882 10.89 -12.93 -20.52
N GLY A 883 9.80 -12.99 -19.75
CA GLY A 883 8.88 -11.85 -19.58
C GLY A 883 9.48 -10.68 -18.79
N ASN A 884 10.51 -10.96 -17.98
CA ASN A 884 11.23 -9.93 -17.22
C ASN A 884 12.65 -9.65 -17.76
N LEU A 885 12.97 -10.12 -18.96
CA LEU A 885 14.30 -9.91 -19.55
C LEU A 885 14.44 -8.44 -19.94
N ALA A 886 15.38 -7.76 -19.30
CA ALA A 886 15.72 -6.37 -19.57
C ALA A 886 17.20 -6.21 -19.86
N ILE A 887 17.53 -5.30 -20.78
CA ILE A 887 18.89 -4.78 -20.97
C ILE A 887 18.97 -3.43 -20.28
N HIS A 888 20.08 -3.13 -19.65
CA HIS A 888 20.30 -1.84 -19.04
C HIS A 888 21.68 -1.28 -19.38
N GLY A 889 21.75 0.03 -19.50
CA GLY A 889 22.99 0.78 -19.58
C GLY A 889 23.16 1.64 -18.33
N PHE A 890 24.39 1.81 -17.86
CA PHE A 890 24.65 2.55 -16.65
C PHE A 890 25.93 3.34 -16.66
N SER A 891 25.98 4.32 -15.78
CA SER A 891 27.17 5.10 -15.47
C SER A 891 27.25 5.36 -13.98
N ASP A 892 28.38 5.03 -13.37
CA ASP A 892 28.67 5.21 -11.95
C ASP A 892 29.81 6.20 -11.78
N ILE A 893 29.77 7.02 -10.74
CA ILE A 893 30.86 7.88 -10.31
C ILE A 893 30.96 7.82 -8.79
N GLY A 894 32.19 7.79 -8.26
CA GLY A 894 32.37 7.75 -6.83
C GLY A 894 33.75 8.17 -6.36
N THR A 895 33.80 8.52 -5.11
CA THR A 895 35.04 8.81 -4.38
C THR A 895 34.89 8.40 -2.93
N SER A 896 35.98 7.96 -2.32
CA SER A 896 36.12 7.84 -0.88
C SER A 896 37.50 8.35 -0.49
N TYR A 897 37.53 9.23 0.51
CA TYR A 897 38.72 9.97 0.83
C TYR A 897 38.83 10.28 2.33
N TYR A 898 40.07 10.61 2.76
CA TYR A 898 40.39 10.98 4.13
C TYR A 898 40.40 12.50 4.30
N ASP A 899 40.04 12.92 5.50
CA ASP A 899 40.02 14.33 5.89
C ASP A 899 39.07 15.21 5.04
N ASN A 900 39.36 16.53 4.95
CA ASN A 900 38.43 17.48 4.34
C ASN A 900 38.75 17.81 2.88
N SER A 901 39.82 17.24 2.31
CA SER A 901 40.24 17.51 0.94
C SER A 901 40.37 16.24 0.13
N ILE A 902 39.61 16.16 -0.95
CA ILE A 902 39.64 15.03 -1.90
C ILE A 902 41.05 14.88 -2.52
N PHE A 903 41.70 15.98 -2.83
CA PHE A 903 42.99 16.04 -3.54
C PHE A 903 44.19 16.23 -2.62
N SER A 904 44.07 15.90 -1.34
CA SER A 904 45.24 15.87 -0.45
C SER A 904 46.23 14.74 -0.84
N SER A 905 47.49 14.87 -0.44
CA SER A 905 48.52 13.82 -0.68
C SER A 905 48.11 12.45 -0.12
N ALA A 906 47.30 12.45 0.94
CA ALA A 906 46.71 11.24 1.51
C ALA A 906 45.83 10.46 0.54
N ASN A 907 45.12 11.18 -0.33
CA ASN A 907 44.14 10.64 -1.26
C ASN A 907 44.68 10.44 -2.66
N THR A 908 45.71 11.19 -3.03
CA THR A 908 46.31 11.19 -4.38
C THR A 908 47.54 10.34 -4.51
N LEU A 909 48.10 9.84 -3.42
CA LEU A 909 49.28 8.96 -3.42
C LEU A 909 48.94 7.55 -2.93
N SER A 910 49.40 6.53 -3.64
CA SER A 910 49.45 5.15 -3.20
C SER A 910 50.87 4.82 -2.71
N LYS A 911 50.99 4.14 -1.59
CA LYS A 911 52.26 3.74 -0.99
C LYS A 911 52.40 2.21 -1.07
N ARG A 912 53.44 1.73 -1.76
CA ARG A 912 53.75 0.30 -1.81
C ARG A 912 55.14 0.06 -1.22
N SER A 913 55.18 -0.70 -0.13
CA SER A 913 56.45 -1.12 0.46
C SER A 913 56.89 -2.46 -0.15
N ILE A 914 58.11 -2.51 -0.65
CA ILE A 914 58.71 -3.74 -1.18
C ILE A 914 59.57 -4.37 -0.08
N PRO A 915 59.20 -5.55 0.47
CA PRO A 915 59.98 -6.18 1.49
C PRO A 915 61.27 -6.78 0.94
N SER A 916 62.31 -6.82 1.74
CA SER A 916 63.53 -7.59 1.50
C SER A 916 63.30 -9.06 1.82
N ALA A 917 64.07 -9.95 1.17
CA ALA A 917 64.11 -11.37 1.56
C ALA A 917 64.60 -11.59 3.01
N ALA A 918 65.24 -10.62 3.64
CA ALA A 918 65.70 -10.64 5.03
C ALA A 918 64.74 -9.98 6.03
N GLY A 919 63.49 -9.67 5.64
CA GLY A 919 62.47 -9.15 6.52
C GLY A 919 62.43 -7.63 6.73
N GLY A 920 63.27 -6.84 6.07
CA GLY A 920 63.25 -5.36 6.09
C GLY A 920 62.54 -4.76 4.86
N ILE A 921 62.20 -3.47 4.92
CA ILE A 921 61.65 -2.71 3.76
C ILE A 921 62.83 -2.23 2.91
N VAL A 922 62.95 -2.70 1.67
CA VAL A 922 63.99 -2.27 0.72
C VAL A 922 63.63 -0.98 0.03
N ALA A 923 62.43 -0.80 -0.36
CA ALA A 923 61.97 0.37 -1.04
C ALA A 923 60.50 0.71 -0.76
N THR A 924 60.18 1.97 -0.71
CA THR A 924 58.80 2.46 -0.68
C THR A 924 58.57 3.22 -1.97
N VAL A 925 57.64 2.68 -2.76
CA VAL A 925 57.23 3.30 -4.05
C VAL A 925 55.97 4.09 -3.84
N TYR A 926 55.94 5.33 -4.26
CA TYR A 926 54.79 6.17 -4.29
C TYR A 926 54.24 6.24 -5.73
N GLY A 927 52.98 5.89 -5.94
CA GLY A 927 52.26 6.04 -7.19
C GLY A 927 51.21 7.10 -7.07
N LEU A 928 50.96 7.81 -8.14
CA LEU A 928 49.80 8.72 -8.21
C LEU A 928 48.51 7.90 -8.37
N LYS A 929 47.45 8.30 -7.67
CA LYS A 929 46.12 7.75 -7.83
C LYS A 929 45.08 8.86 -7.89
N ASN A 930 44.11 8.76 -8.77
CA ASN A 930 42.98 9.68 -8.78
C ASN A 930 41.98 9.31 -7.68
N PRO A 931 41.61 10.21 -6.76
CA PRO A 931 40.62 9.90 -5.73
C PRO A 931 39.22 9.67 -6.29
N ILE A 932 38.89 10.24 -7.46
CA ILE A 932 37.61 10.07 -8.15
C ILE A 932 37.73 8.94 -9.18
N ILE A 933 36.81 8.03 -9.15
CA ILE A 933 36.71 6.93 -10.11
C ILE A 933 35.30 6.92 -10.74
N GLY A 934 35.23 6.52 -11.99
CA GLY A 934 33.98 6.37 -12.72
C GLY A 934 33.89 5.01 -13.39
N ALA A 935 32.72 4.63 -13.79
CA ALA A 935 32.50 3.43 -14.59
C ALA A 935 31.36 3.62 -15.58
N VAL A 936 31.42 2.91 -16.69
CA VAL A 936 30.33 2.79 -17.65
C VAL A 936 30.17 1.32 -18.00
N GLY A 937 28.96 0.94 -18.29
CA GLY A 937 28.71 -0.45 -18.62
C GLY A 937 27.29 -0.74 -19.11
N THR A 938 27.08 -2.00 -19.40
CA THR A 938 25.80 -2.55 -19.82
C THR A 938 25.59 -3.90 -19.16
N GLY A 939 24.35 -4.31 -19.07
CA GLY A 939 24.04 -5.61 -18.49
C GLY A 939 22.67 -6.12 -18.90
N ILE A 940 22.43 -7.35 -18.47
CA ILE A 940 21.18 -8.07 -18.68
C ILE A 940 20.62 -8.45 -17.32
N SER A 941 19.33 -8.25 -17.12
CA SER A 941 18.65 -8.70 -15.91
C SER A 941 17.38 -9.47 -16.23
N THR A 942 17.05 -10.41 -15.36
CA THR A 942 15.80 -11.15 -15.41
C THR A 942 15.37 -11.57 -14.02
N LYS A 943 14.17 -12.16 -13.90
CA LYS A 943 13.67 -12.73 -12.64
C LYS A 943 13.53 -14.25 -12.73
N ILE A 944 13.93 -14.91 -11.67
CA ILE A 944 13.80 -16.37 -11.51
C ILE A 944 13.28 -16.63 -10.10
N TYR A 945 12.11 -17.21 -9.97
CA TYR A 945 11.44 -17.46 -8.68
C TYR A 945 11.38 -16.23 -7.76
N GLY A 946 11.11 -15.05 -8.34
CA GLY A 946 11.06 -13.80 -7.61
C GLY A 946 12.42 -13.17 -7.28
N TYR A 947 13.53 -13.87 -7.52
CA TYR A 947 14.88 -13.30 -7.39
C TYR A 947 15.30 -12.62 -8.67
N GLN A 948 15.88 -11.44 -8.57
CA GLN A 948 16.51 -10.79 -9.71
C GLN A 948 17.88 -11.41 -9.94
N LEU A 949 18.12 -11.92 -11.13
CA LEU A 949 19.43 -12.34 -11.62
C LEU A 949 19.94 -11.25 -12.56
N ARG A 950 21.17 -10.81 -12.36
CA ARG A 950 21.74 -9.70 -13.11
C ARG A 950 23.20 -9.98 -13.47
N LEU A 951 23.53 -9.83 -14.76
CA LEU A 951 24.88 -9.92 -15.28
C LEU A 951 25.25 -8.57 -15.89
N ASP A 952 26.24 -7.89 -15.31
CA ASP A 952 26.76 -6.61 -15.79
C ASP A 952 28.18 -6.77 -16.34
N TYR A 953 28.48 -6.05 -17.40
CA TYR A 953 29.84 -5.81 -17.89
C TYR A 953 30.17 -4.34 -17.71
N ALA A 954 31.15 -4.04 -16.86
CA ALA A 954 31.50 -2.67 -16.46
C ALA A 954 32.98 -2.37 -16.74
N SER A 955 33.26 -1.27 -17.38
CA SER A 955 34.62 -0.75 -17.58
C SER A 955 34.86 0.42 -16.64
N GLY A 956 35.87 0.30 -15.77
CA GLY A 956 36.27 1.36 -14.88
C GLY A 956 36.98 2.49 -15.63
N ILE A 957 36.79 3.73 -15.18
CA ILE A 957 37.43 4.94 -15.72
C ILE A 957 38.22 5.59 -14.60
N GLU A 958 39.52 5.69 -14.79
CA GLU A 958 40.47 6.34 -13.87
C GLU A 958 41.55 7.06 -14.67
N ASP A 959 41.90 8.30 -14.31
CA ASP A 959 42.87 9.13 -15.00
C ASP A 959 42.60 9.28 -16.51
N GLN A 960 41.33 9.45 -16.87
CA GLN A 960 40.84 9.55 -18.26
C GLN A 960 41.13 8.26 -19.11
N LYS A 961 41.55 7.18 -18.48
CA LYS A 961 41.76 5.88 -19.12
C LYS A 961 40.64 4.91 -18.78
N ILE A 962 40.17 4.23 -19.80
CA ILE A 962 39.21 3.15 -19.64
C ILE A 962 39.98 1.86 -19.33
N LYS A 963 39.63 1.22 -18.23
CA LYS A 963 40.21 -0.08 -17.82
C LYS A 963 39.54 -1.24 -18.54
N SER A 964 40.18 -2.39 -18.54
CA SER A 964 39.57 -3.64 -18.99
C SER A 964 38.28 -3.89 -18.24
N GLY A 965 37.24 -4.31 -18.95
CA GLY A 965 35.93 -4.56 -18.35
C GLY A 965 35.93 -5.74 -17.40
N VAL A 966 35.08 -5.65 -16.39
CA VAL A 966 34.87 -6.68 -15.36
C VAL A 966 33.42 -7.15 -15.44
N PHE A 967 33.20 -8.45 -15.34
CA PHE A 967 31.87 -9.02 -15.22
C PHE A 967 31.44 -9.07 -13.75
N HIS A 968 30.19 -8.69 -13.51
CA HIS A 968 29.55 -8.77 -12.20
C HIS A 968 28.28 -9.63 -12.32
N LEU A 969 28.20 -10.70 -11.58
CA LEU A 969 27.03 -11.57 -11.52
C LEU A 969 26.35 -11.41 -10.17
N GLY A 970 25.17 -10.84 -10.16
CA GLY A 970 24.41 -10.63 -8.93
C GLY A 970 23.13 -11.44 -8.89
N ILE A 971 22.79 -11.93 -7.70
CA ILE A 971 21.51 -12.57 -7.40
C ILE A 971 20.94 -11.93 -6.12
N GLY A 972 19.69 -11.58 -6.12
CA GLY A 972 19.03 -11.00 -4.95
C GLY A 972 17.95 -10.01 -5.31
N SER A 973 17.58 -9.20 -4.35
CA SER A 973 16.44 -8.28 -4.41
C SER A 973 16.80 -6.83 -4.59
N GLU A 974 18.01 -6.48 -4.23
CA GLU A 974 18.49 -5.10 -4.24
C GLU A 974 19.85 -5.07 -4.93
N PHE A 975 19.94 -4.28 -5.96
CA PHE A 975 21.16 -4.05 -6.71
C PHE A 975 21.53 -2.57 -6.67
#